data_c15583f4647bbefb590064a06e96a67b
#
_entry.id   c15583f4647bbefb590064a06e96a67b
#
_cell.length_a   1.000
_cell.length_b   1.000
_cell.length_c   1.000
_cell.angle_alpha   90.00
_cell.angle_beta   90.00
_cell.angle_gamma   90.00
#
_symmetry.space_group_name_H-M   'P 1'
#
loop_
_entity.id
_entity.type
_entity.pdbx_description
1 polymer ?
#
loop_
_entity_poly.entity_id
_entity_poly.type
_entity_poly.pdbx_seq_one_letter_code
_entity_poly.pdbx_strand_id
1 'polypeptide(L)'
;MREGDVLPFDDNKNIHTHHRRRSSKIPNLSLPGQHDNPEPVRHVSPPPPSSRPLPPWLAKACRNMHPSSLRQLLIISVVLTVCLFLYSRRLWAVPISQTHDEWAKPPPAPVQDQSSTDPTIPRPPDAEKVEHQTPFQQVPYHWNDYQPLQGFFHGVRTLVDYKRWVPEQLQDSLNLKVADKNPLQPTVANPYAHLDGVQTCFLDELDTVPAPDTVSYPGIPASMPAPYFGGYEELGLAPNQCFERFGRLGPYGYSYPKSEGGFELESVPSDEPALDKMIPRINYANIKWDQVQKRCLEKNRERFGLDKDALNKPDGALSRLWSQAEKIAGKKSLSRNALILRAWTGIEWSPMRIITTRSLITELSLKTGGQYDVHILMHVTDDSIDISNPETARKMVQENIPEEFWDITTPWSVPAMTEYYPGFTEDMTIENDSGKPLYSVYRIPHFALQWFAQHHPEYDFFWNWETDLRYTGNYFEFFDAAAKWSDKQPRKYLWERNERYWIPGLHGSWEDFVKHVEAETKASNFPSPWGPIFNDGVVDTSTFPPHPMDKDNYEWGVGEPADLITLNPLFDPEKNAWCLRYDITGYNKSVPPRRTSIITIGRFSRRLLQAMHEESSRNKHTMFPEMFPGSIALHHGLKAVYIPHPVYFDRRWPLDRLDSVFNKAETPETSVYYFPFTPGTGEANFLTASYYYNTEFGPPLWHRWLGRESGGAGGPEAEKESGRMCLRGALIHPVKQDLATDKAIGAT
;
A
#
# COMPACT_ATOMS: atom_id res chain seq x y z
N MET A 1 4.65 -18.55 6.62
CA MET A 1 4.50 -17.20 7.22
C MET A 1 3.03 -16.81 7.09
N ARG A 2 2.39 -16.31 8.15
CA ARG A 2 1.03 -15.78 8.03
C ARG A 2 1.10 -14.46 7.26
N GLU A 3 0.11 -14.17 6.46
CA GLU A 3 -0.02 -12.96 5.60
C GLU A 3 0.20 -11.61 6.32
N GLY A 4 0.40 -11.60 7.62
CA GLY A 4 0.65 -10.41 8.44
C GLY A 4 2.09 -9.90 8.48
N ASP A 5 3.05 -10.64 7.96
CA ASP A 5 4.47 -10.42 8.24
C ASP A 5 5.21 -9.60 7.17
N VAL A 6 4.51 -8.84 6.33
CA VAL A 6 5.13 -8.04 5.25
C VAL A 6 5.80 -6.77 5.77
N LEU A 7 5.43 -6.30 6.96
CA LEU A 7 6.10 -5.16 7.61
C LEU A 7 6.44 -5.48 9.07
N PRO A 8 7.59 -5.02 9.59
CA PRO A 8 8.10 -5.40 10.90
C PRO A 8 7.39 -4.77 12.11
N PHE A 9 6.21 -4.16 11.95
CA PHE A 9 5.56 -3.40 13.01
C PHE A 9 4.23 -3.98 13.45
N ASP A 10 4.28 -4.94 14.33
CA ASP A 10 3.13 -5.36 15.15
C ASP A 10 3.55 -5.44 16.64
N ASP A 11 4.21 -4.38 17.15
CA ASP A 11 4.68 -4.32 18.53
C ASP A 11 3.68 -3.74 19.52
N ASN A 12 2.40 -3.60 19.15
CA ASN A 12 1.40 -3.07 20.07
C ASN A 12 0.16 -3.94 20.20
N LYS A 13 0.34 -5.24 20.43
CA LYS A 13 -0.75 -6.06 21.00
C LYS A 13 -0.24 -6.82 22.21
N ASN A 14 -0.59 -6.33 23.39
CA ASN A 14 -0.66 -7.13 24.61
C ASN A 14 -1.69 -8.25 24.40
N ILE A 15 -1.23 -9.39 23.88
CA ILE A 15 -2.02 -10.62 23.80
C ILE A 15 -1.30 -11.69 24.60
N HIS A 16 -1.98 -12.18 25.60
CA HIS A 16 -1.59 -13.34 26.37
C HIS A 16 -1.30 -14.53 25.45
N THR A 17 -0.02 -14.92 25.36
CA THR A 17 0.41 -16.07 24.59
C THR A 17 0.20 -17.35 25.39
N HIS A 18 -0.75 -18.16 24.98
CA HIS A 18 -0.76 -19.58 25.31
C HIS A 18 0.05 -20.37 24.27
N HIS A 19 1.23 -20.82 24.66
CA HIS A 19 2.02 -21.77 23.88
C HIS A 19 1.30 -23.10 23.72
N ARG A 20 1.04 -23.51 22.50
CA ARG A 20 0.75 -24.91 22.14
C ARG A 20 1.76 -25.40 21.11
N ARG A 21 2.69 -26.26 21.55
CA ARG A 21 3.54 -27.08 20.66
C ARG A 21 2.69 -28.14 19.97
N ARG A 22 2.77 -28.24 18.65
CA ARG A 22 2.32 -29.41 17.89
C ARG A 22 3.53 -30.24 17.51
N SER A 23 3.49 -31.53 17.86
CA SER A 23 4.35 -32.57 17.30
C SER A 23 3.62 -33.28 16.17
N SER A 24 4.31 -33.47 15.06
CA SER A 24 3.90 -34.22 13.89
C SER A 24 3.95 -35.71 14.11
N LYS A 25 2.92 -36.44 13.69
CA LYS A 25 3.01 -37.87 13.30
C LYS A 25 2.02 -38.18 12.17
N ILE A 26 2.55 -38.82 11.15
CA ILE A 26 1.91 -39.28 9.92
C ILE A 26 1.11 -40.55 10.20
N PRO A 27 -0.07 -40.74 9.60
CA PRO A 27 -0.84 -41.99 9.74
C PRO A 27 -0.72 -42.90 8.52
N ASN A 28 -0.71 -44.22 8.78
CA ASN A 28 -0.88 -45.27 7.78
C ASN A 28 -2.36 -45.56 7.48
N LEU A 29 -2.59 -45.94 6.21
CA LEU A 29 -3.88 -46.35 5.64
C LEU A 29 -4.40 -47.67 6.18
N SER A 30 -5.73 -47.82 6.29
CA SER A 30 -6.52 -48.93 5.77
C SER A 30 -8.04 -48.74 6.01
N LEU A 31 -8.85 -49.01 4.98
CA LEU A 31 -10.32 -49.07 4.90
C LEU A 31 -10.78 -50.56 5.01
N PRO A 32 -12.08 -50.96 5.03
CA PRO A 32 -13.33 -50.33 5.49
C PRO A 32 -14.25 -51.27 6.31
N GLY A 33 -15.41 -50.83 6.84
CA GLY A 33 -16.53 -51.72 7.19
C GLY A 33 -17.53 -51.19 8.21
N GLN A 34 -18.67 -50.77 7.70
CA GLN A 34 -20.09 -50.89 8.12
C GLN A 34 -20.55 -50.82 9.61
N HIS A 35 -21.57 -49.94 9.77
CA HIS A 35 -22.81 -50.00 10.60
C HIS A 35 -22.73 -50.10 12.14
N ASP A 36 -23.34 -49.24 12.90
CA ASP A 36 -24.67 -49.07 13.41
C ASP A 36 -24.76 -48.04 14.58
N ASN A 37 -25.97 -47.58 14.83
CA ASN A 37 -26.43 -46.42 15.62
C ASN A 37 -26.39 -46.61 17.16
N PRO A 38 -26.81 -45.64 17.97
CA PRO A 38 -26.12 -45.17 19.18
C PRO A 38 -26.87 -45.44 20.49
N GLU A 39 -26.17 -45.40 21.63
CA GLU A 39 -26.80 -45.19 22.95
C GLU A 39 -25.87 -44.42 23.95
N PRO A 40 -26.34 -43.97 25.11
CA PRO A 40 -26.10 -42.62 25.61
C PRO A 40 -24.94 -42.46 26.60
N VAL A 41 -24.46 -41.23 26.66
CA VAL A 41 -23.32 -40.74 27.44
C VAL A 41 -23.56 -40.77 28.95
N ARG A 42 -22.68 -41.44 29.70
CA ARG A 42 -22.48 -41.22 31.15
C ARG A 42 -21.27 -40.31 31.38
N HIS A 43 -21.49 -39.26 32.16
CA HIS A 43 -20.43 -38.39 32.68
C HIS A 43 -19.48 -39.15 33.60
N VAL A 44 -18.19 -39.12 33.30
CA VAL A 44 -17.11 -39.57 34.20
C VAL A 44 -16.13 -38.42 34.35
N SER A 45 -15.89 -38.03 35.60
CA SER A 45 -14.92 -36.98 35.97
C SER A 45 -13.47 -37.41 35.69
N PRO A 46 -12.56 -36.52 35.32
CA PRO A 46 -11.17 -36.87 35.04
C PRO A 46 -10.37 -37.11 36.34
N PRO A 47 -9.38 -38.02 36.30
CA PRO A 47 -8.48 -38.27 37.43
C PRO A 47 -7.41 -37.18 37.58
N PRO A 48 -6.79 -37.02 38.77
CA PRO A 48 -5.80 -35.99 39.05
C PRO A 48 -4.47 -36.24 38.30
N PRO A 49 -3.67 -35.20 38.03
CA PRO A 49 -2.46 -35.30 37.21
C PRO A 49 -1.36 -36.06 37.95
N SER A 50 -0.82 -37.09 37.31
CA SER A 50 0.34 -37.86 37.77
C SER A 50 1.64 -37.05 37.64
N SER A 51 2.41 -36.96 38.71
CA SER A 51 3.75 -36.37 38.77
C SER A 51 4.73 -37.12 37.85
N ARG A 52 5.39 -36.40 36.93
CA ARG A 52 6.47 -36.98 36.11
C ARG A 52 7.71 -37.22 36.96
N PRO A 53 8.44 -38.32 36.82
CA PRO A 53 9.67 -38.59 37.54
C PRO A 53 10.80 -37.66 37.05
N LEU A 54 11.62 -37.20 37.98
CA LEU A 54 12.80 -36.34 37.73
C LEU A 54 13.86 -37.08 36.87
N PRO A 55 14.66 -36.38 36.06
CA PRO A 55 15.73 -36.96 35.24
C PRO A 55 16.76 -37.71 36.11
N PRO A 56 17.33 -38.87 35.66
CA PRO A 56 18.21 -39.71 36.45
C PRO A 56 19.43 -39.06 37.03
N TRP A 57 19.97 -38.01 36.41
CA TRP A 57 21.11 -37.28 36.89
C TRP A 57 20.82 -36.39 38.09
N LEU A 58 19.60 -35.84 38.16
CA LEU A 58 19.14 -35.01 39.29
C LEU A 58 18.89 -35.86 40.53
N ALA A 59 18.34 -37.08 40.33
CA ALA A 59 18.11 -38.02 41.39
C ALA A 59 19.46 -38.54 42.02
N LYS A 60 20.51 -38.58 41.25
CA LYS A 60 21.86 -39.00 41.73
C LYS A 60 22.58 -37.88 42.52
N ALA A 61 22.36 -36.63 42.17
CA ALA A 61 22.91 -35.47 42.87
C ALA A 61 22.27 -35.26 44.26
N CYS A 62 20.97 -35.51 44.40
CA CYS A 62 20.28 -35.34 45.69
C CYS A 62 20.56 -36.48 46.72
N ARG A 63 21.03 -37.66 46.30
CA ARG A 63 21.33 -38.75 47.22
C ARG A 63 22.63 -38.59 48.02
N ASN A 64 23.52 -37.75 47.59
CA ASN A 64 24.84 -37.55 48.20
C ASN A 64 25.01 -36.24 49.00
N MET A 65 23.94 -35.50 49.23
CA MET A 65 23.98 -34.22 49.97
C MET A 65 23.53 -34.40 51.41
N HIS A 66 24.31 -33.84 52.34
CA HIS A 66 23.96 -33.80 53.75
C HIS A 66 22.64 -33.02 53.98
N PRO A 67 21.75 -33.44 54.87
CA PRO A 67 20.43 -32.81 55.11
C PRO A 67 20.47 -31.28 55.41
N SER A 68 21.58 -30.81 55.99
CA SER A 68 21.81 -29.37 56.25
C SER A 68 22.07 -28.57 54.98
N SER A 69 22.75 -29.14 53.99
CA SER A 69 23.06 -28.48 52.70
C SER A 69 21.84 -28.36 51.84
N LEU A 70 20.91 -29.31 51.88
CA LEU A 70 19.64 -29.27 51.16
C LEU A 70 18.74 -28.16 51.69
N ARG A 71 18.66 -27.99 53.03
CA ARG A 71 17.93 -26.88 53.65
C ARG A 71 18.50 -25.51 53.30
N GLN A 72 19.84 -25.37 53.25
CA GLN A 72 20.48 -24.12 52.86
C GLN A 72 20.21 -23.76 51.37
N LEU A 73 20.26 -24.74 50.44
CA LEU A 73 19.95 -24.54 49.06
C LEU A 73 18.46 -24.16 48.85
N LEU A 74 17.57 -24.75 49.61
CA LEU A 74 16.12 -24.41 49.55
C LEU A 74 15.86 -23.01 50.07
N ILE A 75 16.52 -22.59 51.15
CA ILE A 75 16.43 -21.21 51.68
C ILE A 75 17.00 -20.22 50.69
N ILE A 76 18.15 -20.50 50.08
CA ILE A 76 18.79 -19.63 49.08
C ILE A 76 17.85 -19.50 47.85
N SER A 77 17.26 -20.60 47.37
CA SER A 77 16.32 -20.59 46.26
C SER A 77 15.06 -19.74 46.54
N VAL A 78 14.50 -19.86 47.74
CA VAL A 78 13.34 -19.06 48.16
C VAL A 78 13.70 -17.58 48.27
N VAL A 79 14.86 -17.27 48.86
CA VAL A 79 15.35 -15.88 49.00
C VAL A 79 15.59 -15.27 47.62
N LEU A 80 16.23 -16.01 46.68
CA LEU A 80 16.43 -15.54 45.31
C LEU A 80 15.12 -15.31 44.57
N THR A 81 14.13 -16.19 44.75
CA THR A 81 12.81 -16.03 44.15
C THR A 81 12.08 -14.82 44.69
N VAL A 82 12.17 -14.60 46.01
CA VAL A 82 11.57 -13.41 46.67
C VAL A 82 12.30 -12.12 46.23
N CYS A 83 13.63 -12.16 46.14
CA CYS A 83 14.41 -11.01 45.64
C CYS A 83 14.07 -10.69 44.19
N LEU A 84 13.96 -11.69 43.31
CA LEU A 84 13.55 -11.52 41.91
C LEU A 84 12.12 -10.97 41.81
N PHE A 85 11.21 -11.46 42.66
CA PHE A 85 9.84 -10.96 42.72
C PHE A 85 9.75 -9.51 43.22
N LEU A 86 10.52 -9.14 44.24
CA LEU A 86 10.61 -7.78 44.73
C LEU A 86 11.33 -6.84 43.76
N TYR A 87 12.34 -7.35 43.04
CA TYR A 87 13.02 -6.60 42.00
C TYR A 87 12.10 -6.37 40.78
N SER A 88 11.36 -7.38 40.35
CA SER A 88 10.34 -7.23 39.31
C SER A 88 9.22 -6.26 39.71
N ARG A 89 8.76 -6.31 40.96
CA ARG A 89 7.78 -5.32 41.48
C ARG A 89 8.35 -3.90 41.53
N ARG A 90 9.64 -3.72 41.78
CA ARG A 90 10.28 -2.40 41.69
C ARG A 90 10.39 -1.86 40.28
N LEU A 91 10.57 -2.71 39.30
CA LEU A 91 10.55 -2.33 37.87
C LEU A 91 9.13 -2.02 37.37
N TRP A 92 8.08 -2.55 38.02
CA TRP A 92 6.67 -2.30 37.68
C TRP A 92 6.00 -1.24 38.56
N ALA A 93 6.68 -0.74 39.58
CA ALA A 93 6.21 0.30 40.47
C ALA A 93 6.84 1.67 40.16
N VAL A 94 6.95 2.01 38.89
CA VAL A 94 7.03 3.42 38.50
C VAL A 94 5.58 3.90 38.46
N PRO A 95 5.17 4.86 39.33
CA PRO A 95 3.80 5.32 39.32
C PRO A 95 3.54 6.08 38.02
N ILE A 96 2.62 5.53 37.22
CA ILE A 96 2.09 6.14 36.00
C ILE A 96 1.41 7.49 36.26
N SER A 97 1.22 7.86 37.56
CA SER A 97 0.51 9.06 37.93
C SER A 97 1.34 10.36 38.04
N GLN A 98 2.66 10.32 37.80
CA GLN A 98 3.48 11.53 37.84
C GLN A 98 4.01 12.05 36.51
N THR A 99 3.82 11.32 35.40
CA THR A 99 4.24 11.80 34.09
C THR A 99 3.14 12.55 33.33
N HIS A 100 1.89 12.49 33.78
CA HIS A 100 0.78 13.19 33.10
C HIS A 100 0.61 14.66 33.51
N ASP A 101 1.06 15.08 34.70
CA ASP A 101 0.85 16.44 35.15
C ASP A 101 1.97 17.44 34.79
N GLU A 102 3.13 16.94 34.35
CA GLU A 102 4.21 17.85 33.93
C GLU A 102 4.09 18.31 32.48
N TRP A 103 3.26 17.62 31.65
CA TRP A 103 3.05 17.96 30.25
C TRP A 103 1.84 18.88 30.00
N ALA A 104 1.10 19.24 31.04
CA ALA A 104 -0.08 20.09 30.95
C ALA A 104 0.20 21.58 31.21
N LYS A 105 1.46 21.99 31.33
CA LYS A 105 1.78 23.43 31.44
C LYS A 105 1.93 24.02 30.03
N PRO A 106 1.09 25.01 29.66
CA PRO A 106 1.30 25.73 28.41
C PRO A 106 2.66 26.44 28.45
N PRO A 107 3.34 26.60 27.33
CA PRO A 107 4.57 27.35 27.24
C PRO A 107 4.33 28.78 27.76
N PRO A 108 5.32 29.41 28.43
CA PRO A 108 5.18 30.79 28.89
C PRO A 108 4.87 31.69 27.69
N ALA A 109 3.93 32.60 27.87
CA ALA A 109 3.56 33.58 26.87
C ALA A 109 4.81 34.38 26.43
N PRO A 110 4.93 34.70 25.14
CA PRO A 110 6.07 35.47 24.62
C PRO A 110 6.10 36.84 25.35
N VAL A 111 7.27 37.19 25.84
CA VAL A 111 7.54 38.51 26.45
C VAL A 111 7.28 39.56 25.36
N GLN A 112 6.30 40.42 25.62
CA GLN A 112 6.06 41.59 24.77
C GLN A 112 7.26 42.55 24.91
N ASP A 113 8.03 42.66 23.88
CA ASP A 113 9.03 43.72 23.75
C ASP A 113 8.32 45.03 23.37
N GLN A 114 8.29 45.96 24.33
CA GLN A 114 7.77 47.31 24.12
C GLN A 114 8.92 48.15 23.56
N SER A 115 8.91 48.37 22.23
CA SER A 115 9.33 49.67 21.67
C SER A 115 9.57 49.60 20.15
N SER A 116 8.62 50.08 19.36
CA SER A 116 8.89 51.01 18.23
C SER A 116 7.57 51.58 17.72
N THR A 117 7.37 52.83 17.99
CA THR A 117 6.30 53.66 17.42
C THR A 117 6.81 54.16 16.06
N ASP A 118 6.32 53.57 14.96
CA ASP A 118 6.40 54.17 13.64
C ASP A 118 4.99 54.58 13.17
N PRO A 119 4.71 55.84 12.87
CA PRO A 119 3.36 56.35 12.65
C PRO A 119 2.87 56.31 11.19
N THR A 120 3.46 55.51 10.30
CA THR A 120 3.17 55.62 8.84
C THR A 120 2.43 54.41 8.22
N ILE A 121 1.83 53.53 8.97
CA ILE A 121 0.99 52.46 8.41
C ILE A 121 -0.49 52.71 8.74
N PRO A 122 -1.39 52.86 7.72
CA PRO A 122 -2.82 53.05 8.00
C PRO A 122 -3.42 51.76 8.62
N ARG A 123 -4.03 51.92 9.79
CA ARG A 123 -4.82 50.90 10.48
C ARG A 123 -6.10 50.64 9.70
N PRO A 124 -6.50 49.36 9.48
CA PRO A 124 -7.84 49.08 8.99
C PRO A 124 -8.88 49.42 10.06
N PRO A 125 -10.12 49.81 9.66
CA PRO A 125 -11.15 50.23 10.62
C PRO A 125 -11.57 49.14 11.56
N ASP A 126 -11.92 49.56 12.75
CA ASP A 126 -12.29 48.80 13.95
C ASP A 126 -13.08 47.53 13.69
N ALA A 127 -12.44 46.38 13.92
CA ALA A 127 -13.14 45.12 14.15
C ALA A 127 -13.70 45.16 15.58
N GLU A 128 -15.02 45.13 15.72
CA GLU A 128 -15.72 44.99 16.98
C GLU A 128 -15.14 43.86 17.81
N LYS A 129 -14.90 44.16 19.07
CA LYS A 129 -14.53 43.19 20.11
C LYS A 129 -15.65 42.16 20.26
N VAL A 130 -15.45 40.98 19.65
CA VAL A 130 -16.27 39.82 20.02
C VAL A 130 -15.65 39.17 21.27
N GLU A 131 -16.12 39.61 22.44
CA GLU A 131 -15.96 38.84 23.67
C GLU A 131 -16.88 37.61 23.61
N HIS A 132 -16.36 36.49 23.15
CA HIS A 132 -16.88 35.19 23.51
C HIS A 132 -15.71 34.27 23.82
N GLN A 133 -15.25 34.34 25.04
CA GLN A 133 -14.52 33.24 25.66
C GLN A 133 -15.52 32.12 25.96
N THR A 134 -15.82 31.30 24.99
CA THR A 134 -16.31 29.94 25.27
C THR A 134 -15.18 29.17 25.96
N PRO A 135 -15.50 28.39 27.01
CA PRO A 135 -14.48 27.56 27.65
C PRO A 135 -13.77 26.72 26.58
N PHE A 136 -12.46 26.70 26.62
CA PHE A 136 -11.63 25.85 25.74
C PHE A 136 -12.14 24.42 25.88
N GLN A 137 -13.05 24.00 24.99
CA GLN A 137 -13.34 22.59 24.82
C GLN A 137 -12.03 22.00 24.33
N GLN A 138 -11.45 21.07 25.08
CA GLN A 138 -10.30 20.29 24.61
C GLN A 138 -10.74 19.61 23.32
N VAL A 139 -10.24 20.12 22.18
CA VAL A 139 -10.54 19.53 20.88
C VAL A 139 -9.91 18.14 20.91
N PRO A 140 -10.68 17.09 20.59
CA PRO A 140 -10.14 15.74 20.52
C PRO A 140 -8.87 15.70 19.66
N TYR A 141 -7.86 14.98 20.11
CA TYR A 141 -6.58 14.86 19.40
C TYR A 141 -6.41 13.49 18.73
N HIS A 142 -6.93 12.46 19.38
CA HIS A 142 -6.83 11.08 18.90
C HIS A 142 -8.02 10.75 17.98
N TRP A 143 -7.80 9.93 16.96
CA TRP A 143 -8.82 9.58 15.96
C TRP A 143 -10.12 9.02 16.58
N ASN A 144 -10.05 8.26 17.66
CA ASN A 144 -11.22 7.67 18.31
C ASN A 144 -12.08 8.69 19.07
N ASP A 145 -11.60 9.91 19.27
CA ASP A 145 -12.37 11.00 19.90
C ASP A 145 -13.33 11.66 18.91
N TYR A 146 -13.15 11.44 17.59
CA TYR A 146 -13.99 11.99 16.55
C TYR A 146 -15.14 11.05 16.18
N GLN A 147 -16.28 11.67 15.84
CA GLN A 147 -17.48 10.91 15.47
C GLN A 147 -17.29 10.20 14.13
N PRO A 148 -17.75 8.93 14.01
CA PRO A 148 -17.76 8.21 12.73
C PRO A 148 -18.59 8.95 11.67
N LEU A 149 -18.14 8.90 10.42
CA LEU A 149 -18.91 9.27 9.24
C LEU A 149 -19.91 8.16 8.94
N GLN A 150 -21.15 8.54 8.60
CA GLN A 150 -22.22 7.59 8.28
C GLN A 150 -22.36 7.34 6.77
N GLY A 151 -21.76 8.20 5.94
CA GLY A 151 -21.89 8.19 4.49
C GLY A 151 -21.22 7.04 3.74
N PHE A 152 -20.39 6.23 4.41
CA PHE A 152 -19.67 5.11 3.78
C PHE A 152 -20.54 3.87 3.50
N PHE A 153 -21.84 4.01 3.57
CA PHE A 153 -22.73 2.96 3.12
C PHE A 153 -23.96 3.54 2.43
N HIS A 154 -23.79 4.08 1.24
CA HIS A 154 -24.90 4.47 0.38
C HIS A 154 -24.75 3.82 -0.99
N GLY A 155 -25.87 3.27 -1.49
CA GLY A 155 -25.87 2.44 -2.66
C GLY A 155 -26.41 3.13 -3.91
N VAL A 156 -26.53 2.34 -4.97
CA VAL A 156 -26.90 2.77 -6.31
C VAL A 156 -28.26 3.46 -6.41
N ARG A 157 -29.16 3.31 -5.41
CA ARG A 157 -30.48 4.01 -5.38
C ARG A 157 -30.37 5.45 -4.90
N THR A 158 -29.23 5.88 -4.38
CA THR A 158 -29.00 7.22 -3.83
C THR A 158 -28.13 8.09 -4.73
N LEU A 159 -27.86 7.66 -5.96
CA LEU A 159 -26.94 8.36 -6.86
C LEU A 159 -27.50 9.71 -7.30
N VAL A 160 -26.64 10.71 -7.30
CA VAL A 160 -26.88 12.04 -7.85
C VAL A 160 -25.74 12.42 -8.80
N ASP A 161 -26.02 13.30 -9.74
CA ASP A 161 -24.99 13.88 -10.59
C ASP A 161 -23.95 14.63 -9.73
N TYR A 162 -22.67 14.55 -10.11
CA TYR A 162 -21.59 15.20 -9.37
C TYR A 162 -21.82 16.70 -9.13
N LYS A 163 -22.43 17.41 -10.07
CA LYS A 163 -22.75 18.84 -9.92
C LYS A 163 -23.78 19.14 -8.84
N ARG A 164 -24.57 18.13 -8.44
CA ARG A 164 -25.58 18.23 -7.37
C ARG A 164 -25.10 17.59 -6.07
N TRP A 165 -23.99 16.88 -6.12
CA TRP A 165 -23.47 16.18 -4.96
C TRP A 165 -22.91 17.18 -3.94
N VAL A 166 -23.27 16.98 -2.68
CA VAL A 166 -22.73 17.70 -1.53
C VAL A 166 -22.15 16.68 -0.57
N PRO A 167 -20.89 16.78 -0.20
CA PRO A 167 -20.25 15.85 0.73
C PRO A 167 -21.00 15.75 2.06
N GLU A 168 -21.05 14.57 2.67
CA GLU A 168 -21.72 14.33 3.96
C GLU A 168 -21.26 15.33 5.03
N GLN A 169 -19.95 15.66 5.07
CA GLN A 169 -19.40 16.60 6.04
C GLN A 169 -20.05 17.99 6.02
N LEU A 170 -20.68 18.35 4.88
CA LEU A 170 -21.32 19.65 4.69
C LEU A 170 -22.86 19.58 4.73
N GLN A 171 -23.45 18.37 4.80
CA GLN A 171 -24.92 18.20 4.69
C GLN A 171 -25.68 18.70 5.93
N ASP A 172 -25.08 18.65 7.11
CA ASP A 172 -25.72 19.12 8.35
C ASP A 172 -26.17 20.59 8.29
N SER A 173 -25.58 21.36 7.35
CA SER A 173 -25.91 22.77 7.13
C SER A 173 -26.97 23.03 6.06
N LEU A 174 -27.35 22.04 5.25
CA LEU A 174 -28.06 22.30 3.97
C LEU A 174 -29.44 21.67 3.83
N ASN A 175 -29.96 20.86 4.76
CA ASN A 175 -31.29 20.23 4.70
C ASN A 175 -31.62 19.60 3.32
N LEU A 176 -30.69 18.94 2.67
CA LEU A 176 -30.86 18.41 1.33
C LEU A 176 -31.75 17.17 1.34
N LYS A 177 -32.94 17.28 0.74
CA LYS A 177 -33.78 16.12 0.43
C LYS A 177 -33.29 15.47 -0.85
N VAL A 178 -32.74 14.25 -0.72
CA VAL A 178 -32.45 13.39 -1.87
C VAL A 178 -33.77 12.96 -2.51
N ALA A 179 -34.08 13.48 -3.67
CA ALA A 179 -35.29 13.15 -4.40
C ALA A 179 -35.02 13.07 -5.91
N ASP A 180 -34.44 11.97 -6.36
CA ASP A 180 -34.62 11.53 -7.74
C ASP A 180 -35.02 10.05 -7.72
N LYS A 181 -36.28 9.81 -8.13
CA LYS A 181 -36.89 8.48 -8.11
C LYS A 181 -36.51 7.58 -9.28
N ASN A 182 -35.65 8.04 -10.18
CA ASN A 182 -35.13 7.22 -11.27
C ASN A 182 -33.70 6.82 -10.99
N PRO A 183 -33.44 5.53 -10.69
CA PRO A 183 -32.07 5.04 -10.57
C PRO A 183 -31.32 5.28 -11.88
N LEU A 184 -30.13 5.83 -11.79
CA LEU A 184 -29.24 6.00 -12.94
C LEU A 184 -28.89 4.62 -13.49
N GLN A 185 -28.87 4.49 -14.82
CA GLN A 185 -28.62 3.21 -15.47
C GLN A 185 -27.09 2.95 -15.52
N PRO A 186 -26.65 1.69 -15.41
CA PRO A 186 -25.25 1.34 -15.58
C PRO A 186 -24.78 1.64 -17.00
N THR A 187 -23.52 1.99 -17.13
CA THR A 187 -22.84 2.29 -18.38
C THR A 187 -21.46 1.64 -18.44
N VAL A 188 -20.92 1.45 -19.64
CA VAL A 188 -19.54 1.00 -19.80
C VAL A 188 -18.58 2.11 -19.37
N ALA A 189 -17.66 1.78 -18.48
CA ALA A 189 -16.54 2.66 -18.15
C ALA A 189 -15.48 2.56 -19.25
N ASN A 190 -15.24 3.65 -19.97
CA ASN A 190 -14.27 3.66 -21.08
C ASN A 190 -13.17 4.72 -20.89
N PRO A 191 -12.16 4.47 -20.03
CA PRO A 191 -11.03 5.36 -19.89
C PRO A 191 -10.05 5.31 -21.08
N TYR A 192 -10.26 4.39 -22.02
CA TYR A 192 -9.38 4.12 -23.17
C TYR A 192 -9.65 4.97 -24.39
N ALA A 193 -10.68 5.80 -24.37
CA ALA A 193 -11.16 6.57 -25.54
C ALA A 193 -10.09 7.51 -26.15
N HIS A 194 -9.06 7.87 -25.39
CA HIS A 194 -7.96 8.71 -25.85
C HIS A 194 -6.77 7.92 -26.44
N LEU A 195 -6.82 6.58 -26.43
CA LEU A 195 -5.75 5.75 -26.95
C LEU A 195 -5.93 5.56 -28.47
N ASP A 196 -5.07 6.21 -29.25
CA ASP A 196 -5.10 6.09 -30.68
C ASP A 196 -4.48 4.78 -31.20
N GLY A 197 -5.08 4.22 -32.25
CA GLY A 197 -4.53 3.10 -33.00
C GLY A 197 -4.48 1.75 -32.26
N VAL A 198 -5.19 1.62 -31.13
CA VAL A 198 -5.29 0.34 -30.41
C VAL A 198 -6.15 -0.64 -31.21
N GLN A 199 -5.57 -1.77 -31.59
CA GLN A 199 -6.29 -2.90 -32.15
C GLN A 199 -6.84 -3.76 -31.02
N THR A 200 -8.12 -4.16 -31.13
CA THR A 200 -8.80 -4.98 -30.11
C THR A 200 -8.06 -6.29 -29.86
N CYS A 201 -7.80 -6.57 -28.58
CA CYS A 201 -7.22 -7.83 -28.14
C CYS A 201 -8.32 -8.79 -27.68
N PHE A 202 -8.07 -10.08 -27.89
CA PHE A 202 -9.02 -11.14 -27.63
C PHE A 202 -8.42 -12.16 -26.66
N LEU A 203 -9.28 -12.80 -25.88
CA LEU A 203 -8.88 -13.82 -24.92
C LEU A 203 -8.58 -15.17 -25.56
N ASP A 204 -9.20 -15.45 -26.69
CA ASP A 204 -9.07 -16.69 -27.45
C ASP A 204 -8.21 -16.53 -28.71
N GLU A 205 -7.75 -17.67 -29.27
CA GLU A 205 -6.92 -17.71 -30.47
C GLU A 205 -7.69 -17.42 -31.78
N LEU A 206 -9.02 -17.52 -31.72
CA LEU A 206 -9.87 -17.31 -32.87
C LEU A 206 -10.38 -15.88 -33.02
N ASP A 207 -9.94 -14.98 -32.13
CA ASP A 207 -10.40 -13.58 -32.08
C ASP A 207 -11.94 -13.46 -31.94
N THR A 208 -12.57 -14.31 -31.13
CA THR A 208 -14.02 -14.32 -30.94
C THR A 208 -14.46 -13.74 -29.61
N VAL A 209 -13.61 -13.79 -28.57
CA VAL A 209 -13.91 -13.31 -27.22
C VAL A 209 -13.08 -12.06 -26.93
N PRO A 210 -13.63 -10.85 -27.12
CA PRO A 210 -12.90 -9.62 -26.84
C PRO A 210 -12.64 -9.44 -25.35
N ALA A 211 -11.59 -8.71 -25.00
CA ALA A 211 -11.31 -8.28 -23.64
C ALA A 211 -12.52 -7.53 -23.06
N PRO A 212 -13.05 -7.93 -21.89
CA PRO A 212 -14.28 -7.37 -21.34
C PRO A 212 -14.13 -5.90 -20.91
N ASP A 213 -15.27 -5.21 -20.89
CA ASP A 213 -15.37 -3.86 -20.35
C ASP A 213 -15.82 -3.87 -18.90
N THR A 214 -15.37 -2.87 -18.14
CA THR A 214 -15.85 -2.59 -16.78
C THR A 214 -17.16 -1.81 -16.84
N VAL A 215 -18.13 -2.15 -16.00
CA VAL A 215 -19.41 -1.44 -15.89
C VAL A 215 -19.42 -0.58 -14.64
N SER A 216 -19.97 0.62 -14.75
CA SER A 216 -20.07 1.60 -13.69
C SER A 216 -21.43 2.34 -13.76
N TYR A 217 -21.72 3.11 -12.73
CA TYR A 217 -22.88 4.00 -12.70
C TYR A 217 -22.44 5.46 -12.82
N PRO A 218 -23.09 6.27 -13.69
CA PRO A 218 -22.88 7.71 -13.67
C PRO A 218 -23.49 8.28 -12.38
N GLY A 219 -22.72 9.11 -11.65
CA GLY A 219 -23.18 9.71 -10.41
C GLY A 219 -22.39 9.25 -9.18
N ILE A 220 -22.72 9.86 -8.05
CA ILE A 220 -22.11 9.64 -6.75
C ILE A 220 -23.22 9.39 -5.74
N PRO A 221 -23.08 8.49 -4.74
CA PRO A 221 -24.03 8.39 -3.63
C PRO A 221 -24.19 9.74 -2.94
N ALA A 222 -25.45 10.16 -2.75
CA ALA A 222 -25.79 11.51 -2.29
C ALA A 222 -25.06 11.91 -0.99
N SER A 223 -24.93 10.96 -0.06
CA SER A 223 -24.29 11.18 1.24
C SER A 223 -22.83 10.72 1.30
N MET A 224 -22.18 10.45 0.15
CA MET A 224 -20.77 10.06 0.18
C MET A 224 -19.91 11.20 0.69
N PRO A 225 -18.97 10.97 1.62
CA PRO A 225 -18.07 12.01 2.08
C PRO A 225 -17.08 12.43 0.98
N ALA A 226 -16.52 13.63 1.11
CA ALA A 226 -15.34 14.01 0.33
C ALA A 226 -14.09 13.25 0.82
N PRO A 227 -13.12 12.97 -0.05
CA PRO A 227 -11.82 12.52 0.42
C PRO A 227 -11.16 13.62 1.24
N TYR A 228 -10.48 13.25 2.31
CA TYR A 228 -9.73 14.21 3.12
C TYR A 228 -8.39 14.56 2.47
N PHE A 229 -7.71 13.58 1.87
CA PHE A 229 -6.48 13.82 1.11
C PHE A 229 -6.73 13.57 -0.37
N GLY A 230 -6.07 14.38 -1.19
CA GLY A 230 -6.11 14.24 -2.62
C GLY A 230 -7.46 14.56 -3.26
N GLY A 231 -7.58 14.34 -4.56
CA GLY A 231 -8.80 14.66 -5.29
C GLY A 231 -8.88 14.02 -6.67
N TYR A 232 -10.10 13.77 -7.12
CA TYR A 232 -10.37 13.11 -8.41
C TYR A 232 -10.01 14.00 -9.58
N GLU A 233 -10.51 15.24 -9.59
CA GLU A 233 -10.34 16.17 -10.71
C GLU A 233 -8.87 16.55 -10.90
N GLU A 234 -8.18 16.86 -9.80
CA GLU A 234 -6.76 17.22 -9.84
C GLU A 234 -5.91 16.07 -10.40
N LEU A 235 -6.13 14.86 -9.93
CA LEU A 235 -5.41 13.69 -10.43
C LEU A 235 -5.84 13.31 -11.86
N GLY A 236 -7.00 13.77 -12.33
CA GLY A 236 -7.55 13.43 -13.65
C GLY A 236 -8.38 12.15 -13.68
N LEU A 237 -8.92 11.73 -12.54
CA LEU A 237 -9.87 10.63 -12.42
C LEU A 237 -11.30 11.11 -12.71
N ALA A 238 -12.16 10.23 -13.24
CA ALA A 238 -13.54 10.57 -13.54
C ALA A 238 -14.31 10.96 -12.25
N PRO A 239 -14.80 12.21 -12.13
CA PRO A 239 -15.41 12.67 -10.90
C PRO A 239 -16.86 12.19 -10.71
N ASN A 240 -17.58 11.89 -11.81
CA ASN A 240 -19.01 11.53 -11.83
C ASN A 240 -19.23 10.05 -12.13
N GLN A 241 -18.53 9.17 -11.44
CA GLN A 241 -18.59 7.74 -11.70
C GLN A 241 -18.41 6.95 -10.41
N CYS A 242 -19.25 5.95 -10.19
CA CYS A 242 -19.06 4.99 -9.12
C CYS A 242 -19.20 3.54 -9.60
N PHE A 243 -18.59 2.65 -8.84
CA PHE A 243 -18.51 1.23 -9.13
C PHE A 243 -19.15 0.43 -8.00
N GLU A 244 -19.93 -0.55 -8.35
CA GLU A 244 -20.45 -1.57 -7.45
C GLU A 244 -19.89 -2.94 -7.86
N ARG A 245 -19.98 -3.94 -6.99
CA ARG A 245 -19.28 -5.22 -7.13
C ARG A 245 -19.56 -6.00 -8.40
N PHE A 246 -20.81 -6.03 -8.87
CA PHE A 246 -21.16 -6.82 -10.07
C PHE A 246 -20.64 -6.17 -11.36
N GLY A 247 -20.85 -4.88 -11.52
CA GLY A 247 -20.34 -4.15 -12.69
C GLY A 247 -18.80 -4.12 -12.73
N ARG A 248 -18.18 -4.04 -11.56
CA ARG A 248 -16.71 -3.96 -11.44
C ARG A 248 -16.03 -5.32 -11.54
N LEU A 249 -16.57 -6.36 -10.91
CA LEU A 249 -15.92 -7.67 -10.77
C LEU A 249 -16.58 -8.76 -11.61
N GLY A 250 -17.83 -8.57 -12.01
CA GLY A 250 -18.58 -9.52 -12.83
C GLY A 250 -17.85 -9.94 -14.09
N PRO A 251 -17.32 -8.99 -14.91
CA PRO A 251 -16.57 -9.32 -16.12
C PRO A 251 -15.42 -10.29 -15.92
N TYR A 252 -14.87 -10.40 -14.70
CA TYR A 252 -13.73 -11.22 -14.35
C TYR A 252 -14.09 -12.52 -13.60
N GLY A 253 -15.41 -12.85 -13.54
CA GLY A 253 -15.89 -14.12 -13.01
C GLY A 253 -16.57 -14.07 -11.65
N TYR A 254 -16.96 -12.91 -11.13
CA TYR A 254 -17.53 -12.78 -9.79
C TYR A 254 -18.88 -13.50 -9.63
N SER A 255 -19.83 -13.25 -10.55
CA SER A 255 -21.23 -13.58 -10.34
C SER A 255 -21.76 -14.81 -11.09
N TYR A 256 -21.03 -15.35 -12.04
CA TYR A 256 -21.53 -16.48 -12.82
C TYR A 256 -20.89 -17.83 -12.45
N PRO A 257 -21.49 -18.96 -12.84
CA PRO A 257 -21.09 -20.28 -12.36
C PRO A 257 -19.69 -20.69 -12.84
N LYS A 258 -19.06 -21.61 -12.09
CA LYS A 258 -17.74 -22.17 -12.42
C LYS A 258 -17.73 -22.86 -13.78
N SER A 259 -18.85 -23.51 -14.17
CA SER A 259 -18.99 -24.11 -15.50
C SER A 259 -18.90 -23.09 -16.65
N GLU A 260 -19.13 -21.83 -16.35
CA GLU A 260 -19.05 -20.70 -17.29
C GLU A 260 -17.81 -19.82 -17.00
N GLY A 261 -16.83 -20.32 -16.25
CA GLY A 261 -15.60 -19.59 -15.90
C GLY A 261 -15.70 -18.63 -14.72
N GLY A 262 -16.84 -18.58 -14.04
CA GLY A 262 -17.07 -17.74 -12.86
C GLY A 262 -16.67 -18.39 -11.54
N PHE A 263 -16.99 -17.70 -10.43
CA PHE A 263 -16.67 -18.13 -9.08
C PHE A 263 -17.90 -18.42 -8.20
N GLU A 264 -19.11 -18.20 -8.69
CA GLU A 264 -20.38 -18.44 -7.95
C GLU A 264 -20.46 -17.69 -6.61
N LEU A 265 -19.78 -16.57 -6.47
CA LEU A 265 -19.75 -15.83 -5.20
C LEU A 265 -21.13 -15.23 -4.85
N GLU A 266 -21.82 -14.68 -5.85
CA GLU A 266 -23.14 -14.08 -5.72
C GLU A 266 -23.76 -13.92 -7.11
N SER A 267 -25.08 -14.06 -7.20
CA SER A 267 -25.80 -13.82 -8.47
C SER A 267 -26.19 -12.36 -8.64
N VAL A 268 -26.16 -11.87 -9.87
CA VAL A 268 -26.71 -10.53 -10.20
C VAL A 268 -28.18 -10.48 -9.80
N PRO A 269 -28.66 -9.43 -9.12
CA PRO A 269 -30.05 -9.32 -8.74
C PRO A 269 -31.00 -9.40 -9.94
N SER A 270 -32.09 -10.15 -9.81
CA SER A 270 -33.07 -10.40 -10.89
C SER A 270 -33.83 -9.16 -11.31
N ASP A 271 -33.87 -8.13 -10.50
CA ASP A 271 -34.47 -6.82 -10.78
C ASP A 271 -33.56 -5.87 -11.59
N GLU A 272 -32.32 -6.31 -11.92
CA GLU A 272 -31.38 -5.54 -12.73
C GLU A 272 -30.93 -6.27 -14.02
N PRO A 273 -31.85 -6.61 -14.92
CA PRO A 273 -31.52 -7.34 -16.15
C PRO A 273 -30.66 -6.54 -17.12
N ALA A 274 -30.58 -5.22 -16.98
CA ALA A 274 -29.69 -4.38 -17.79
C ALA A 274 -28.22 -4.62 -17.43
N LEU A 275 -27.91 -4.70 -16.14
CA LEU A 275 -26.57 -4.98 -15.64
C LEU A 275 -26.11 -6.38 -16.04
N ASP A 276 -26.97 -7.41 -15.86
CA ASP A 276 -26.66 -8.80 -16.22
C ASP A 276 -26.31 -8.95 -17.71
N LYS A 277 -27.00 -8.23 -18.58
CA LYS A 277 -26.71 -8.21 -20.03
C LYS A 277 -25.38 -7.54 -20.41
N MET A 278 -24.90 -6.61 -19.59
CA MET A 278 -23.65 -5.90 -19.83
C MET A 278 -22.42 -6.68 -19.34
N ILE A 279 -22.61 -7.66 -18.46
CA ILE A 279 -21.53 -8.49 -17.93
C ILE A 279 -21.30 -9.69 -18.85
N PRO A 280 -20.19 -9.74 -19.59
CA PRO A 280 -19.90 -10.86 -20.46
C PRO A 280 -19.55 -12.11 -19.63
N ARG A 281 -20.02 -13.27 -20.07
CA ARG A 281 -19.65 -14.57 -19.48
C ARG A 281 -18.50 -15.17 -20.25
N ILE A 282 -17.35 -15.27 -19.58
CA ILE A 282 -16.09 -15.69 -20.18
C ILE A 282 -15.62 -16.96 -19.49
N ASN A 283 -15.32 -18.00 -20.26
CA ASN A 283 -14.70 -19.20 -19.71
C ASN A 283 -13.19 -19.00 -19.52
N TYR A 284 -12.78 -18.74 -18.30
CA TYR A 284 -11.39 -18.52 -17.94
C TYR A 284 -10.58 -19.83 -17.78
N ALA A 285 -11.20 -21.02 -17.80
CA ALA A 285 -10.52 -22.29 -17.53
C ALA A 285 -9.36 -22.62 -18.49
N ASN A 286 -9.44 -22.12 -19.73
CA ASN A 286 -8.44 -22.43 -20.78
C ASN A 286 -7.57 -21.21 -21.15
N ILE A 287 -7.66 -20.12 -20.40
CA ILE A 287 -6.90 -18.91 -20.73
C ILE A 287 -5.46 -19.06 -20.23
N LYS A 288 -4.49 -18.81 -21.10
CA LYS A 288 -3.07 -18.73 -20.80
C LYS A 288 -2.64 -17.27 -20.97
N TRP A 289 -2.49 -16.56 -19.86
CA TRP A 289 -2.34 -15.11 -19.86
C TRP A 289 -1.06 -14.61 -20.55
N ASP A 290 0.03 -15.36 -20.49
CA ASP A 290 1.25 -15.04 -21.22
C ASP A 290 1.02 -15.01 -22.74
N GLN A 291 0.31 -16.01 -23.28
CA GLN A 291 -0.01 -16.09 -24.70
C GLN A 291 -0.98 -14.99 -25.12
N VAL A 292 -1.97 -14.69 -24.28
CA VAL A 292 -2.94 -13.62 -24.53
C VAL A 292 -2.24 -12.26 -24.58
N GLN A 293 -1.38 -11.95 -23.60
CA GLN A 293 -0.60 -10.71 -23.58
C GLN A 293 0.34 -10.62 -24.80
N LYS A 294 1.05 -11.70 -25.13
CA LYS A 294 1.93 -11.75 -26.32
C LYS A 294 1.18 -11.51 -27.63
N ARG A 295 0.04 -12.18 -27.86
CA ARG A 295 -0.79 -11.96 -29.06
C ARG A 295 -1.30 -10.53 -29.13
N CYS A 296 -1.71 -9.96 -27.98
CA CYS A 296 -2.15 -8.57 -27.92
C CYS A 296 -1.04 -7.60 -28.30
N LEU A 297 0.17 -7.78 -27.76
CA LEU A 297 1.34 -6.98 -28.11
C LEU A 297 1.71 -7.12 -29.58
N GLU A 298 1.73 -8.36 -30.11
CA GLU A 298 2.07 -8.62 -31.52
C GLU A 298 1.10 -7.89 -32.45
N LYS A 299 -0.19 -7.94 -32.16
CA LYS A 299 -1.23 -7.25 -32.94
C LYS A 299 -1.04 -5.74 -32.94
N ASN A 300 -0.55 -5.16 -31.84
CA ASN A 300 -0.35 -3.73 -31.62
C ASN A 300 1.10 -3.26 -31.73
N ARG A 301 2.04 -4.10 -32.18
CA ARG A 301 3.50 -3.87 -32.16
C ARG A 301 3.96 -2.56 -32.79
N GLU A 302 3.25 -2.09 -33.84
CA GLU A 302 3.61 -0.86 -34.55
C GLU A 302 3.54 0.39 -33.66
N ARG A 303 2.67 0.38 -32.64
CA ARG A 303 2.56 1.46 -31.66
C ARG A 303 3.82 1.63 -30.80
N PHE A 304 4.60 0.56 -30.67
CA PHE A 304 5.82 0.49 -29.89
C PHE A 304 7.09 0.47 -30.73
N GLY A 305 6.97 0.66 -32.05
CA GLY A 305 8.12 0.60 -32.97
C GLY A 305 8.77 -0.78 -33.07
N LEU A 306 8.02 -1.87 -32.80
CA LEU A 306 8.52 -3.25 -32.83
C LEU A 306 8.40 -3.82 -34.23
N ASP A 307 9.53 -4.32 -34.78
CA ASP A 307 9.56 -5.10 -36.01
C ASP A 307 9.03 -6.52 -35.78
N LYS A 308 8.47 -7.16 -36.83
CA LYS A 308 7.99 -8.56 -36.78
C LYS A 308 9.05 -9.53 -36.27
N ASP A 309 10.32 -9.30 -36.60
CA ASP A 309 11.44 -10.19 -36.24
C ASP A 309 11.92 -9.94 -34.80
N ALA A 310 11.55 -8.84 -34.15
CA ALA A 310 11.96 -8.50 -32.80
C ALA A 310 11.32 -9.42 -31.74
N LEU A 311 10.08 -9.83 -31.96
CA LEU A 311 9.31 -10.68 -31.04
C LEU A 311 9.74 -12.16 -31.06
N ASN A 312 10.44 -12.60 -32.13
CA ASN A 312 10.87 -13.99 -32.31
C ASN A 312 12.33 -14.25 -31.89
N LYS A 313 13.02 -13.27 -31.28
CA LYS A 313 14.43 -13.41 -30.87
C LYS A 313 14.55 -13.80 -29.38
N PRO A 314 15.53 -14.68 -29.05
CA PRO A 314 15.81 -15.00 -27.65
C PRO A 314 16.16 -13.75 -26.84
N ASP A 315 15.75 -13.75 -25.59
CA ASP A 315 15.68 -12.61 -24.64
C ASP A 315 16.86 -11.63 -24.57
N GLY A 316 18.06 -12.00 -24.98
CA GLY A 316 19.22 -11.09 -24.99
C GLY A 316 19.38 -10.21 -26.24
N ALA A 317 18.59 -10.44 -27.30
CA ALA A 317 18.68 -9.68 -28.54
C ALA A 317 17.70 -8.51 -28.64
N LEU A 318 16.60 -8.56 -27.88
CA LEU A 318 15.59 -7.48 -27.82
C LEU A 318 16.20 -6.18 -27.27
N SER A 319 17.01 -6.26 -26.22
CA SER A 319 17.68 -5.10 -25.59
C SER A 319 18.55 -4.27 -26.56
N ARG A 320 19.26 -4.94 -27.46
CA ARG A 320 20.11 -4.26 -28.45
C ARG A 320 19.28 -3.66 -29.60
N LEU A 321 18.11 -4.23 -29.88
CA LEU A 321 17.22 -3.73 -30.94
C LEU A 321 16.42 -2.51 -30.47
N TRP A 322 16.01 -2.45 -29.20
CA TRP A 322 15.35 -1.28 -28.63
C TRP A 322 16.26 -0.04 -28.71
N SER A 323 17.52 -0.16 -28.29
CA SER A 323 18.48 0.94 -28.37
C SER A 323 18.81 1.37 -29.80
N GLN A 324 18.63 0.51 -30.80
CA GLN A 324 18.81 0.82 -32.22
C GLN A 324 17.53 1.36 -32.88
N ALA A 325 16.35 0.86 -32.49
CA ALA A 325 15.07 1.33 -33.00
C ALA A 325 14.79 2.80 -32.60
N GLU A 326 15.14 3.20 -31.40
CA GLU A 326 15.08 4.61 -30.95
C GLU A 326 15.94 5.53 -31.82
N LYS A 327 17.10 5.06 -32.25
CA LYS A 327 18.03 5.84 -33.10
C LYS A 327 17.62 5.92 -34.58
N ILE A 328 16.86 4.91 -35.09
CA ILE A 328 16.52 4.81 -36.51
C ILE A 328 15.16 5.45 -36.83
N ALA A 329 14.22 5.49 -35.87
CA ALA A 329 12.82 5.75 -36.21
C ALA A 329 12.45 7.24 -36.24
N GLY A 330 13.15 8.16 -35.59
CA GLY A 330 12.71 9.56 -35.47
C GLY A 330 11.24 9.71 -35.02
N LYS A 331 10.52 8.58 -34.87
CA LYS A 331 9.16 8.46 -34.38
C LYS A 331 9.21 8.10 -32.91
N LYS A 332 8.64 8.93 -32.06
CA LYS A 332 8.47 8.67 -30.62
C LYS A 332 7.60 7.41 -30.47
N SER A 333 8.21 6.28 -30.16
CA SER A 333 7.48 5.06 -29.78
C SER A 333 6.83 5.23 -28.42
N LEU A 334 5.72 4.56 -28.19
CA LEU A 334 5.08 4.55 -26.86
C LEU A 334 5.94 3.75 -25.87
N SER A 335 6.07 4.27 -24.65
CA SER A 335 6.73 3.57 -23.56
C SER A 335 5.91 2.36 -23.11
N ARG A 336 6.61 1.26 -22.79
CA ARG A 336 6.00 0.07 -22.22
C ARG A 336 6.24 -0.03 -20.72
N ASN A 337 5.26 -0.59 -20.01
CA ASN A 337 5.28 -0.75 -18.57
C ASN A 337 5.15 -2.21 -18.18
N ALA A 338 5.84 -2.64 -17.12
CA ALA A 338 5.56 -3.87 -16.42
C ALA A 338 4.78 -3.58 -15.13
N LEU A 339 3.72 -4.32 -14.86
CA LEU A 339 3.14 -4.42 -13.54
C LEU A 339 3.68 -5.68 -12.86
N ILE A 340 4.32 -5.52 -11.72
CA ILE A 340 4.91 -6.59 -10.93
C ILE A 340 4.04 -6.84 -9.69
N LEU A 341 3.23 -7.89 -9.74
CA LEU A 341 2.41 -8.33 -8.62
C LEU A 341 3.25 -9.23 -7.71
N ARG A 342 3.44 -8.83 -6.45
CA ARG A 342 4.25 -9.59 -5.49
C ARG A 342 3.45 -10.74 -4.90
N ALA A 343 4.01 -11.96 -4.95
CA ALA A 343 3.47 -13.16 -4.36
C ALA A 343 4.56 -13.93 -3.60
N TRP A 344 4.17 -14.99 -2.88
CA TRP A 344 5.10 -15.86 -2.16
C TRP A 344 4.56 -17.30 -2.09
N THR A 345 5.43 -18.27 -1.84
CA THR A 345 5.01 -19.66 -1.66
C THR A 345 4.12 -19.78 -0.41
N GLY A 346 2.97 -20.43 -0.57
CA GLY A 346 1.96 -20.57 0.48
C GLY A 346 0.94 -19.43 0.56
N ILE A 347 0.98 -18.48 -0.38
CA ILE A 347 -0.09 -17.47 -0.49
C ILE A 347 -1.40 -18.16 -0.89
N GLU A 348 -2.48 -17.82 -0.21
CA GLU A 348 -3.82 -18.30 -0.60
C GLU A 348 -4.34 -17.52 -1.82
N TRP A 349 -4.66 -18.23 -2.90
CA TRP A 349 -5.29 -17.65 -4.08
C TRP A 349 -6.81 -17.68 -3.94
N SER A 350 -7.35 -16.73 -3.16
CA SER A 350 -8.79 -16.54 -3.04
C SER A 350 -9.43 -16.17 -4.39
N PRO A 351 -10.72 -16.42 -4.60
CA PRO A 351 -11.43 -15.95 -5.80
C PRO A 351 -11.21 -14.46 -6.07
N MET A 352 -11.18 -13.63 -5.05
CA MET A 352 -10.97 -12.18 -5.19
C MET A 352 -9.57 -11.83 -5.68
N ARG A 353 -8.52 -12.54 -5.24
CA ARG A 353 -7.16 -12.35 -5.78
C ARG A 353 -7.08 -12.72 -7.25
N ILE A 354 -7.71 -13.84 -7.63
CA ILE A 354 -7.76 -14.26 -9.03
C ILE A 354 -8.51 -13.23 -9.88
N ILE A 355 -9.70 -12.79 -9.45
CA ILE A 355 -10.50 -11.74 -10.12
C ILE A 355 -9.70 -10.45 -10.26
N THR A 356 -9.00 -10.01 -9.19
CA THR A 356 -8.15 -8.82 -9.21
C THR A 356 -7.00 -8.97 -10.22
N THR A 357 -6.34 -10.12 -10.27
CA THR A 357 -5.25 -10.37 -11.23
C THR A 357 -5.77 -10.39 -12.67
N ARG A 358 -6.91 -11.03 -12.93
CA ARG A 358 -7.58 -11.01 -14.25
C ARG A 358 -7.95 -9.58 -14.66
N SER A 359 -8.45 -8.76 -13.73
CA SER A 359 -8.79 -7.36 -14.01
C SER A 359 -7.55 -6.52 -14.33
N LEU A 360 -6.46 -6.70 -13.60
CA LEU A 360 -5.17 -6.04 -13.87
C LEU A 360 -4.66 -6.37 -15.27
N ILE A 361 -4.64 -7.65 -15.65
CA ILE A 361 -4.19 -8.07 -16.98
C ILE A 361 -5.11 -7.50 -18.07
N THR A 362 -6.41 -7.62 -17.89
CA THR A 362 -7.38 -7.17 -18.88
C THR A 362 -7.31 -5.65 -19.08
N GLU A 363 -7.37 -4.89 -17.98
CA GLU A 363 -7.47 -3.43 -18.04
C GLU A 363 -6.14 -2.78 -18.43
N LEU A 364 -5.01 -3.32 -17.98
CA LEU A 364 -3.69 -2.75 -18.27
C LEU A 364 -3.06 -3.28 -19.54
N SER A 365 -3.10 -4.61 -19.79
CA SER A 365 -2.46 -5.17 -20.96
C SER A 365 -3.41 -5.16 -22.17
N LEU A 366 -4.54 -5.85 -22.08
CA LEU A 366 -5.37 -6.11 -23.26
C LEU A 366 -6.10 -4.86 -23.76
N LYS A 367 -6.72 -4.10 -22.88
CA LYS A 367 -7.46 -2.90 -23.26
C LYS A 367 -6.57 -1.75 -23.72
N THR A 368 -5.27 -1.79 -23.42
CA THR A 368 -4.28 -0.81 -23.90
C THR A 368 -3.49 -1.27 -25.11
N GLY A 369 -3.75 -2.50 -25.62
CA GLY A 369 -3.03 -3.07 -26.75
C GLY A 369 -1.55 -3.36 -26.45
N GLY A 370 -1.24 -3.89 -25.26
CA GLY A 370 0.11 -4.27 -24.86
C GLY A 370 0.99 -3.13 -24.34
N GLN A 371 0.41 -2.00 -23.95
CA GLN A 371 1.19 -0.93 -23.30
C GLN A 371 1.73 -1.34 -21.94
N TYR A 372 1.05 -2.27 -21.28
CA TYR A 372 1.47 -2.93 -20.05
C TYR A 372 1.55 -4.43 -20.27
N ASP A 373 2.49 -5.07 -19.55
CA ASP A 373 2.43 -6.50 -19.27
C ASP A 373 2.35 -6.71 -17.76
N VAL A 374 1.57 -7.70 -17.34
CA VAL A 374 1.43 -8.07 -15.93
C VAL A 374 2.25 -9.31 -15.66
N HIS A 375 3.09 -9.24 -14.63
CA HIS A 375 3.96 -10.32 -14.16
C HIS A 375 3.70 -10.58 -12.67
N ILE A 376 3.94 -11.81 -12.25
CA ILE A 376 3.94 -12.20 -10.84
C ILE A 376 5.38 -12.49 -10.43
N LEU A 377 5.88 -11.79 -9.42
CA LEU A 377 7.20 -12.03 -8.84
C LEU A 377 7.03 -12.80 -7.54
N MET A 378 7.25 -14.11 -7.57
CA MET A 378 6.96 -15.02 -6.46
C MET A 378 8.19 -15.29 -5.60
N HIS A 379 8.16 -14.90 -4.34
CA HIS A 379 9.18 -15.24 -3.36
C HIS A 379 9.03 -16.69 -2.91
N VAL A 380 10.06 -17.51 -3.13
CA VAL A 380 10.17 -18.85 -2.57
C VAL A 380 10.71 -18.72 -1.14
N THR A 381 9.85 -18.96 -0.15
CA THR A 381 10.12 -18.64 1.26
C THR A 381 10.99 -19.67 1.98
N ASP A 382 11.19 -20.85 1.40
CA ASP A 382 12.10 -21.88 1.89
C ASP A 382 13.45 -21.75 1.19
N ASP A 383 14.41 -21.17 1.88
CA ASP A 383 15.76 -20.90 1.36
C ASP A 383 16.56 -22.18 1.04
N SER A 384 16.10 -23.36 1.46
CA SER A 384 16.71 -24.66 1.12
C SER A 384 16.36 -25.14 -0.29
N ILE A 385 15.38 -24.52 -0.94
CA ILE A 385 14.93 -24.89 -2.29
C ILE A 385 15.81 -24.19 -3.34
N ASP A 386 16.52 -25.00 -4.12
CA ASP A 386 17.38 -24.49 -5.20
C ASP A 386 16.54 -24.18 -6.45
N ILE A 387 16.20 -22.91 -6.63
CA ILE A 387 15.47 -22.40 -7.81
C ILE A 387 16.38 -22.11 -9.00
N SER A 388 17.69 -22.29 -8.91
CA SER A 388 18.59 -22.22 -10.07
C SER A 388 18.34 -23.38 -11.03
N ASN A 389 17.82 -24.49 -10.50
CA ASN A 389 17.33 -25.61 -11.31
C ASN A 389 15.95 -25.26 -11.92
N PRO A 390 15.81 -25.20 -13.26
CA PRO A 390 14.57 -24.83 -13.94
C PRO A 390 13.38 -25.74 -13.62
N GLU A 391 13.60 -27.02 -13.39
CA GLU A 391 12.52 -27.97 -13.05
C GLU A 391 11.98 -27.69 -11.63
N THR A 392 12.88 -27.43 -10.67
CA THR A 392 12.51 -27.04 -9.31
C THR A 392 11.77 -25.70 -9.31
N ALA A 393 12.28 -24.70 -10.02
CA ALA A 393 11.65 -23.41 -10.16
C ALA A 393 10.22 -23.52 -10.72
N ARG A 394 10.04 -24.29 -11.81
CA ARG A 394 8.72 -24.56 -12.42
C ARG A 394 7.78 -25.29 -11.46
N LYS A 395 8.28 -26.29 -10.74
CA LYS A 395 7.48 -27.00 -9.73
C LYS A 395 6.97 -26.06 -8.63
N MET A 396 7.81 -25.16 -8.13
CA MET A 396 7.39 -24.18 -7.11
C MET A 396 6.28 -23.28 -7.62
N VAL A 397 6.35 -22.83 -8.88
CA VAL A 397 5.27 -22.05 -9.50
C VAL A 397 3.98 -22.89 -9.58
N GLN A 398 4.05 -24.13 -10.08
CA GLN A 398 2.89 -24.99 -10.27
C GLN A 398 2.18 -25.36 -8.94
N GLU A 399 2.92 -25.50 -7.87
CA GLU A 399 2.38 -25.84 -6.54
C GLU A 399 1.75 -24.66 -5.79
N ASN A 400 2.09 -23.40 -6.15
CA ASN A 400 1.71 -22.23 -5.39
C ASN A 400 0.89 -21.18 -6.16
N ILE A 401 0.81 -21.29 -7.49
CA ILE A 401 0.15 -20.31 -8.35
C ILE A 401 -0.96 -21.02 -9.16
N PRO A 402 -2.13 -20.41 -9.38
CA PRO A 402 -3.15 -20.94 -10.27
C PRO A 402 -2.61 -21.16 -11.68
N GLU A 403 -3.06 -22.24 -12.36
CA GLU A 403 -2.55 -22.66 -13.66
C GLU A 403 -2.60 -21.54 -14.71
N GLU A 404 -3.64 -20.74 -14.71
CA GLU A 404 -3.82 -19.63 -15.67
C GLU A 404 -2.69 -18.59 -15.60
N PHE A 405 -1.94 -18.49 -14.47
CA PHE A 405 -0.89 -17.49 -14.25
C PHE A 405 0.53 -18.08 -14.23
N TRP A 406 0.74 -19.38 -14.48
CA TRP A 406 2.06 -20.00 -14.37
C TRP A 406 3.11 -19.31 -15.23
N ASP A 407 2.79 -19.06 -16.49
CA ASP A 407 3.77 -18.57 -17.48
C ASP A 407 4.01 -17.04 -17.41
N ILE A 408 3.27 -16.32 -16.54
CA ILE A 408 3.57 -14.91 -16.18
C ILE A 408 4.25 -14.80 -14.82
N THR A 409 4.61 -15.93 -14.19
CA THR A 409 5.20 -15.97 -12.87
C THR A 409 6.69 -16.26 -12.92
N THR A 410 7.47 -15.39 -12.27
CA THR A 410 8.92 -15.54 -12.10
C THR A 410 9.23 -15.79 -10.62
N PRO A 411 9.78 -16.96 -10.24
CA PRO A 411 10.19 -17.21 -8.87
C PRO A 411 11.52 -16.54 -8.54
N TRP A 412 11.68 -16.10 -7.30
CA TRP A 412 12.93 -15.61 -6.76
C TRP A 412 13.11 -16.08 -5.30
N SER A 413 14.34 -16.07 -4.79
CA SER A 413 14.64 -16.46 -3.40
C SER A 413 15.72 -15.58 -2.79
N VAL A 414 15.81 -15.54 -1.46
CA VAL A 414 16.88 -14.81 -0.76
C VAL A 414 18.27 -15.34 -1.14
N PRO A 415 18.54 -16.65 -1.23
CA PRO A 415 19.80 -17.16 -1.72
C PRO A 415 20.16 -16.68 -3.13
N ALA A 416 19.22 -16.70 -4.07
CA ALA A 416 19.47 -16.22 -5.42
C ALA A 416 19.83 -14.71 -5.46
N MET A 417 19.18 -13.90 -4.62
CA MET A 417 19.51 -12.47 -4.51
C MET A 417 20.85 -12.25 -3.80
N THR A 418 21.21 -13.10 -2.86
CA THR A 418 22.52 -13.07 -2.19
C THR A 418 23.67 -13.36 -3.16
N GLU A 419 23.44 -14.31 -4.07
CA GLU A 419 24.41 -14.62 -5.14
C GLU A 419 24.50 -13.48 -6.18
N TYR A 420 23.37 -12.88 -6.53
CA TYR A 420 23.34 -11.80 -7.53
C TYR A 420 23.91 -10.46 -6.98
N TYR A 421 23.72 -10.17 -5.69
CA TYR A 421 24.25 -8.99 -5.00
C TYR A 421 25.15 -9.41 -3.83
N PRO A 422 26.33 -10.01 -4.07
CA PRO A 422 27.18 -10.51 -3.02
C PRO A 422 27.92 -9.39 -2.26
N GLY A 423 28.41 -9.70 -1.07
CA GLY A 423 29.39 -8.89 -0.35
C GLY A 423 28.81 -7.86 0.60
N PHE A 424 27.51 -7.90 0.89
CA PHE A 424 26.93 -7.18 2.03
C PHE A 424 27.16 -7.96 3.32
N THR A 425 27.52 -7.25 4.40
CA THR A 425 27.69 -7.82 5.74
C THR A 425 26.98 -6.96 6.78
N GLU A 426 26.56 -7.55 7.90
CA GLU A 426 25.80 -6.82 8.94
C GLU A 426 26.59 -5.65 9.56
N ASP A 427 27.91 -5.76 9.64
CA ASP A 427 28.79 -4.70 10.15
C ASP A 427 28.83 -3.45 9.25
N MET A 428 28.40 -3.56 7.99
CA MET A 428 28.23 -2.41 7.08
C MET A 428 26.97 -1.60 7.39
N THR A 429 26.00 -2.15 8.13
CA THR A 429 24.76 -1.47 8.53
C THR A 429 25.03 -0.50 9.67
N ILE A 430 24.42 0.69 9.64
CA ILE A 430 24.55 1.69 10.72
C ILE A 430 23.86 1.16 11.97
N GLU A 431 22.54 0.92 11.89
CA GLU A 431 21.75 0.28 12.93
C GLU A 431 20.76 -0.69 12.27
N ASN A 432 20.63 -1.89 12.81
CA ASN A 432 19.66 -2.87 12.35
C ASN A 432 18.36 -2.69 13.16
N ASP A 433 17.67 -1.60 12.90
CA ASP A 433 16.41 -1.23 13.59
C ASP A 433 15.30 -2.26 13.39
N SER A 434 15.29 -2.94 12.24
CA SER A 434 14.30 -3.98 11.92
C SER A 434 14.51 -5.28 12.71
N GLY A 435 15.71 -5.51 13.24
CA GLY A 435 16.11 -6.78 13.87
C GLY A 435 16.12 -7.99 12.92
N LYS A 436 15.99 -7.75 11.60
CA LYS A 436 15.97 -8.81 10.57
C LYS A 436 17.37 -8.95 9.94
N PRO A 437 17.76 -10.16 9.51
CA PRO A 437 18.99 -10.33 8.74
C PRO A 437 19.03 -9.44 7.51
N LEU A 438 20.21 -8.95 7.14
CA LEU A 438 20.40 -8.09 5.97
C LEU A 438 19.86 -8.76 4.70
N TYR A 439 20.27 -10.00 4.45
CA TYR A 439 19.67 -10.82 3.41
C TYR A 439 18.38 -11.48 3.93
N SER A 440 17.30 -10.74 3.84
CA SER A 440 15.95 -11.23 4.16
C SER A 440 14.91 -10.54 3.28
N VAL A 441 13.77 -11.16 3.09
CA VAL A 441 12.64 -10.58 2.34
C VAL A 441 12.19 -9.22 2.89
N TYR A 442 12.48 -8.91 4.16
CA TYR A 442 12.13 -7.63 4.79
C TYR A 442 13.05 -6.49 4.39
N ARG A 443 14.35 -6.77 4.23
CA ARG A 443 15.35 -5.70 3.97
C ARG A 443 15.77 -5.60 2.51
N ILE A 444 15.60 -6.67 1.70
CA ILE A 444 16.05 -6.68 0.30
C ILE A 444 14.97 -7.01 -0.75
N PRO A 445 13.67 -6.78 -0.56
CA PRO A 445 12.67 -7.12 -1.58
C PRO A 445 12.87 -6.32 -2.88
N HIS A 446 13.48 -5.15 -2.80
CA HIS A 446 13.85 -4.32 -3.95
C HIS A 446 14.97 -4.93 -4.82
N PHE A 447 15.81 -5.84 -4.28
CA PHE A 447 16.79 -6.56 -5.09
C PHE A 447 16.14 -7.42 -6.17
N ALA A 448 15.03 -8.09 -5.82
CA ALA A 448 14.29 -8.88 -6.78
C ALA A 448 13.67 -8.00 -7.89
N LEU A 449 13.17 -6.81 -7.56
CA LEU A 449 12.66 -5.86 -8.55
C LEU A 449 13.79 -5.30 -9.45
N GLN A 450 14.94 -4.96 -8.86
CA GLN A 450 16.12 -4.52 -9.62
C GLN A 450 16.60 -5.63 -10.56
N TRP A 451 16.71 -6.86 -10.05
CA TRP A 451 17.09 -8.03 -10.85
C TRP A 451 16.12 -8.25 -12.00
N PHE A 452 14.82 -8.21 -11.74
CA PHE A 452 13.77 -8.34 -12.77
C PHE A 452 13.95 -7.27 -13.85
N ALA A 453 14.14 -6.01 -13.48
CA ALA A 453 14.32 -4.92 -14.43
C ALA A 453 15.58 -5.07 -15.31
N GLN A 454 16.66 -5.66 -14.79
CA GLN A 454 17.87 -5.95 -15.59
C GLN A 454 17.61 -7.03 -16.65
N HIS A 455 16.69 -7.97 -16.39
CA HIS A 455 16.36 -9.05 -17.32
C HIS A 455 15.21 -8.70 -18.29
N HIS A 456 14.50 -7.59 -18.03
CA HIS A 456 13.39 -7.11 -18.84
C HIS A 456 13.63 -5.69 -19.38
N PRO A 457 14.60 -5.54 -20.31
CA PRO A 457 14.95 -4.23 -20.87
C PRO A 457 13.90 -3.65 -21.81
N GLU A 458 12.84 -4.37 -22.15
CA GLU A 458 11.71 -3.95 -22.99
C GLU A 458 10.75 -3.01 -22.29
N TYR A 459 10.84 -2.83 -20.95
CA TYR A 459 9.99 -1.91 -20.20
C TYR A 459 10.75 -0.66 -19.79
N ASP A 460 10.11 0.49 -19.89
CA ASP A 460 10.64 1.79 -19.44
C ASP A 460 10.27 2.08 -17.99
N PHE A 461 9.13 1.52 -17.53
CA PHE A 461 8.60 1.71 -16.20
C PHE A 461 8.11 0.40 -15.59
N PHE A 462 8.22 0.28 -14.26
CA PHE A 462 7.85 -0.89 -13.48
C PHE A 462 6.96 -0.46 -12.32
N TRP A 463 5.73 -0.94 -12.28
CA TRP A 463 4.84 -0.80 -11.15
C TRP A 463 5.05 -1.94 -10.19
N ASN A 464 5.48 -1.65 -8.97
CA ASN A 464 5.53 -2.62 -7.88
C ASN A 464 4.20 -2.61 -7.15
N TRP A 465 3.51 -3.77 -7.09
CA TRP A 465 2.12 -3.86 -6.62
C TRP A 465 1.93 -4.99 -5.62
N GLU A 466 1.08 -4.76 -4.61
CA GLU A 466 0.81 -5.75 -3.55
C GLU A 466 -0.51 -6.48 -3.79
N THR A 467 -0.56 -7.77 -3.39
CA THR A 467 -1.75 -8.61 -3.57
C THR A 467 -2.91 -8.30 -2.63
N ASP A 468 -2.69 -7.53 -1.58
CA ASP A 468 -3.70 -7.06 -0.63
C ASP A 468 -4.16 -5.61 -0.86
N LEU A 469 -3.69 -4.98 -1.93
CA LEU A 469 -4.23 -3.72 -2.40
C LEU A 469 -5.46 -3.97 -3.28
N ARG A 470 -6.53 -3.22 -3.02
CA ARG A 470 -7.77 -3.23 -3.81
C ARG A 470 -8.02 -1.85 -4.42
N TYR A 471 -8.60 -1.84 -5.61
CA TYR A 471 -9.05 -0.61 -6.27
C TYR A 471 -10.47 -0.79 -6.79
N THR A 472 -11.36 0.10 -6.39
CA THR A 472 -12.78 0.03 -6.76
C THR A 472 -13.07 0.55 -8.17
N GLY A 473 -12.18 1.38 -8.75
CA GLY A 473 -12.26 1.91 -10.11
C GLY A 473 -11.56 1.07 -11.17
N ASN A 474 -11.41 1.62 -12.37
CA ASN A 474 -10.64 1.01 -13.45
C ASN A 474 -9.13 1.25 -13.25
N TYR A 475 -8.33 0.19 -13.30
CA TYR A 475 -6.87 0.28 -13.05
C TYR A 475 -6.15 1.16 -14.07
N PHE A 476 -6.49 1.04 -15.36
CA PHE A 476 -5.82 1.85 -16.37
C PHE A 476 -6.08 3.35 -16.17
N GLU A 477 -7.32 3.73 -15.82
CA GLU A 477 -7.64 5.12 -15.49
C GLU A 477 -6.71 5.67 -14.40
N PHE A 478 -6.53 4.91 -13.32
CA PHE A 478 -5.65 5.32 -12.22
C PHE A 478 -4.18 5.42 -12.62
N PHE A 479 -3.65 4.41 -13.31
CA PHE A 479 -2.24 4.35 -13.70
C PHE A 479 -1.89 5.45 -14.72
N ASP A 480 -2.75 5.67 -15.69
CA ASP A 480 -2.60 6.70 -16.71
C ASP A 480 -2.70 8.11 -16.12
N ALA A 481 -3.70 8.32 -15.25
CA ALA A 481 -3.86 9.58 -14.51
C ALA A 481 -2.64 9.89 -13.64
N ALA A 482 -2.16 8.92 -12.86
CA ALA A 482 -0.97 9.05 -12.02
C ALA A 482 0.28 9.42 -12.82
N ALA A 483 0.50 8.76 -13.95
CA ALA A 483 1.61 9.04 -14.84
C ALA A 483 1.51 10.46 -15.43
N LYS A 484 0.37 10.78 -16.06
CA LYS A 484 0.15 12.09 -16.70
C LYS A 484 0.21 13.26 -15.72
N TRP A 485 -0.33 13.07 -14.52
CA TRP A 485 -0.27 14.10 -13.48
C TRP A 485 1.17 14.33 -13.01
N SER A 486 1.90 13.25 -12.77
CA SER A 486 3.31 13.34 -12.35
C SER A 486 4.20 13.99 -13.40
N ASP A 487 3.95 13.75 -14.68
CA ASP A 487 4.70 14.37 -15.77
C ASP A 487 4.55 15.92 -15.79
N LYS A 488 3.40 16.42 -15.36
CA LYS A 488 3.12 17.87 -15.30
C LYS A 488 3.79 18.56 -14.10
N GLN A 489 4.27 17.82 -13.10
CA GLN A 489 4.81 18.45 -11.90
C GLN A 489 6.19 19.07 -12.15
N PRO A 490 6.37 20.37 -11.83
CA PRO A 490 7.69 21.01 -11.88
C PRO A 490 8.57 20.49 -10.73
N ARG A 491 9.89 20.50 -10.92
CA ARG A 491 10.86 20.08 -9.91
C ARG A 491 11.11 21.13 -8.82
N LYS A 492 10.80 22.40 -9.07
CA LYS A 492 10.93 23.47 -8.07
C LYS A 492 10.06 23.18 -6.85
N TYR A 493 10.64 23.15 -5.67
CA TYR A 493 9.99 22.78 -4.39
C TYR A 493 9.24 21.44 -4.44
N LEU A 494 9.68 20.50 -5.29
CA LEU A 494 9.01 19.22 -5.45
C LEU A 494 9.13 18.34 -4.21
N TRP A 495 10.31 18.31 -3.59
CA TRP A 495 10.54 17.50 -2.38
C TRP A 495 9.71 17.99 -1.21
N GLU A 496 9.55 19.29 -1.05
CA GLU A 496 8.74 19.92 -0.01
C GLU A 496 7.25 19.65 -0.22
N ARG A 497 6.77 19.64 -1.48
CA ARG A 497 5.40 19.24 -1.80
C ARG A 497 5.18 17.74 -1.53
N ASN A 498 6.16 16.92 -1.86
CA ASN A 498 6.08 15.48 -1.68
C ASN A 498 6.01 15.04 -0.21
N GLU A 499 6.46 15.84 0.73
CA GLU A 499 6.42 15.54 2.17
C GLU A 499 5.03 15.72 2.78
N ARG A 500 4.05 16.28 2.04
CA ARG A 500 2.78 16.77 2.58
C ARG A 500 1.57 16.19 1.89
N TYR A 501 0.49 16.06 2.66
CA TYR A 501 -0.83 15.76 2.13
C TYR A 501 -1.52 17.03 1.66
N TRP A 502 -2.03 17.03 0.43
CA TRP A 502 -2.96 18.06 0.00
C TRP A 502 -4.35 17.77 0.55
N ILE A 503 -4.91 18.70 1.34
CA ILE A 503 -6.22 18.66 1.97
C ILE A 503 -7.12 19.67 1.24
N PRO A 504 -7.90 19.26 0.21
CA PRO A 504 -8.65 20.22 -0.63
C PRO A 504 -9.60 21.11 0.16
N GLY A 505 -10.25 20.56 1.20
CA GLY A 505 -11.18 21.30 2.05
C GLY A 505 -10.53 22.44 2.88
N LEU A 506 -9.21 22.41 3.06
CA LEU A 506 -8.44 23.43 3.78
C LEU A 506 -7.58 24.27 2.85
N HIS A 507 -6.81 23.60 1.97
CA HIS A 507 -5.82 24.24 1.12
C HIS A 507 -6.41 24.84 -0.17
N GLY A 508 -7.69 24.55 -0.48
CA GLY A 508 -8.30 24.95 -1.73
C GLY A 508 -7.76 24.17 -2.93
N SER A 509 -7.50 24.87 -4.05
CA SER A 509 -6.96 24.27 -5.27
C SER A 509 -5.53 23.74 -5.08
N TRP A 510 -5.09 22.88 -6.01
CA TRP A 510 -3.69 22.42 -6.03
C TRP A 510 -2.69 23.59 -6.17
N GLU A 511 -3.01 24.59 -7.00
CA GLU A 511 -2.20 25.77 -7.16
C GLU A 511 -2.08 26.60 -5.87
N ASP A 512 -3.13 26.67 -5.06
CA ASP A 512 -3.09 27.35 -3.78
C ASP A 512 -2.24 26.59 -2.77
N PHE A 513 -2.34 25.25 -2.76
CA PHE A 513 -1.46 24.39 -1.98
C PHE A 513 0.02 24.55 -2.36
N VAL A 514 0.33 24.59 -3.66
CA VAL A 514 1.70 24.85 -4.16
C VAL A 514 2.25 26.17 -3.64
N LYS A 515 1.45 27.25 -3.70
CA LYS A 515 1.85 28.58 -3.17
C LYS A 515 2.04 28.55 -1.66
N HIS A 516 1.18 27.82 -0.95
CA HIS A 516 1.29 27.67 0.49
C HIS A 516 2.61 26.97 0.88
N VAL A 517 2.92 25.83 0.25
CA VAL A 517 4.20 25.11 0.48
C VAL A 517 5.40 25.97 0.13
N GLU A 518 5.35 26.71 -0.98
CA GLU A 518 6.43 27.63 -1.36
C GLU A 518 6.64 28.73 -0.31
N ALA A 519 5.56 29.33 0.20
CA ALA A 519 5.64 30.38 1.20
C ALA A 519 6.25 29.87 2.52
N GLU A 520 5.82 28.70 3.00
CA GLU A 520 6.37 28.09 4.20
C GLU A 520 7.85 27.68 4.02
N THR A 521 8.20 27.09 2.88
CA THR A 521 9.59 26.75 2.58
C THR A 521 10.50 27.96 2.61
N LYS A 522 10.06 29.08 2.02
CA LYS A 522 10.82 30.34 2.09
C LYS A 522 10.92 30.90 3.50
N ALA A 523 9.85 30.81 4.28
CA ALA A 523 9.83 31.29 5.67
C ALA A 523 10.71 30.45 6.60
N SER A 524 10.88 29.15 6.34
CA SER A 524 11.68 28.26 7.17
C SER A 524 13.19 28.56 7.12
N ASN A 525 13.67 29.25 6.10
CA ASN A 525 15.10 29.49 5.81
C ASN A 525 15.93 28.19 5.67
N PHE A 526 15.31 27.01 5.55
CA PHE A 526 16.04 25.78 5.24
C PHE A 526 16.36 25.70 3.76
N PRO A 527 17.55 25.17 3.39
CA PRO A 527 17.87 24.95 1.99
C PRO A 527 16.94 23.87 1.41
N SER A 528 16.30 24.20 0.30
CA SER A 528 15.53 23.22 -0.46
C SER A 528 16.45 22.10 -0.97
N PRO A 529 16.05 20.82 -0.86
CA PRO A 529 16.79 19.74 -1.49
C PRO A 529 16.69 19.88 -3.02
N TRP A 530 17.81 20.21 -3.60
CA TRP A 530 17.96 20.46 -5.03
C TRP A 530 19.00 19.47 -5.55
N GLY A 531 18.55 18.43 -6.24
CA GLY A 531 19.43 17.34 -6.64
C GLY A 531 20.20 17.62 -7.93
N PRO A 532 21.20 16.81 -8.28
CA PRO A 532 21.72 15.68 -7.50
C PRO A 532 22.54 16.11 -6.28
N ILE A 533 22.55 15.29 -5.23
CA ILE A 533 23.24 15.61 -3.96
C ILE A 533 24.65 15.04 -3.92
N PHE A 534 24.89 13.86 -4.51
CA PHE A 534 26.19 13.24 -4.58
C PHE A 534 26.80 13.33 -5.98
N ASN A 535 28.09 13.63 -6.02
CA ASN A 535 28.85 13.89 -7.24
C ASN A 535 30.00 12.88 -7.39
N ASP A 536 29.75 11.58 -7.21
CA ASP A 536 30.78 10.53 -7.28
C ASP A 536 31.12 10.10 -8.73
N GLY A 537 31.00 11.02 -9.68
CA GLY A 537 31.52 10.84 -11.04
C GLY A 537 30.63 10.07 -12.02
N VAL A 538 29.45 9.62 -11.63
CA VAL A 538 28.48 8.91 -12.48
C VAL A 538 27.14 9.66 -12.57
N VAL A 539 27.16 10.96 -12.34
CA VAL A 539 25.92 11.74 -12.39
C VAL A 539 25.57 12.06 -13.83
N ASP A 540 24.37 11.64 -14.23
CA ASP A 540 23.77 12.10 -15.48
C ASP A 540 23.57 13.62 -15.42
N THR A 541 24.36 14.38 -16.16
CA THR A 541 24.28 15.84 -16.17
C THR A 541 22.94 16.36 -16.67
N SER A 542 22.13 15.53 -17.34
CA SER A 542 20.77 15.86 -17.75
C SER A 542 19.81 16.07 -16.57
N THR A 543 20.18 15.58 -15.38
CA THR A 543 19.41 15.75 -14.15
C THR A 543 19.69 17.06 -13.40
N PHE A 544 20.73 17.81 -13.80
CA PHE A 544 21.04 19.11 -13.21
C PHE A 544 20.01 20.18 -13.58
N PRO A 545 19.71 21.09 -12.66
CA PRO A 545 18.83 22.22 -12.97
C PRO A 545 19.48 23.12 -14.04
N PRO A 546 18.68 23.61 -15.01
CA PRO A 546 19.20 24.46 -16.10
C PRO A 546 19.66 25.84 -15.61
N HIS A 547 19.19 26.28 -14.45
CA HIS A 547 19.51 27.52 -13.79
C HIS A 547 19.24 27.44 -12.27
N PRO A 548 19.75 28.38 -11.46
CA PRO A 548 19.47 28.40 -10.02
C PRO A 548 17.98 28.51 -9.70
N MET A 549 17.55 27.94 -8.55
CA MET A 549 16.15 27.83 -8.14
C MET A 549 15.43 29.21 -8.09
N ASP A 550 16.13 30.27 -7.67
CA ASP A 550 15.57 31.62 -7.59
C ASP A 550 15.22 32.20 -8.97
N LYS A 551 15.83 31.66 -10.03
CA LYS A 551 15.59 32.05 -11.43
C LYS A 551 14.67 31.05 -12.17
N ASP A 552 14.33 29.93 -11.58
CA ASP A 552 13.39 28.98 -12.16
C ASP A 552 11.96 29.51 -12.05
N ASN A 553 11.23 29.45 -13.17
CA ASN A 553 9.83 29.87 -13.28
C ASN A 553 8.84 28.70 -13.23
N TYR A 554 9.22 27.59 -12.60
CA TYR A 554 8.46 26.32 -12.55
C TYR A 554 8.36 25.58 -13.89
N GLU A 555 9.22 25.84 -14.85
CA GLU A 555 9.27 25.08 -16.11
C GLU A 555 10.13 23.81 -15.99
N TRP A 556 11.16 23.85 -15.17
CA TRP A 556 12.04 22.70 -15.03
C TRP A 556 11.31 21.49 -14.48
N GLY A 557 11.38 20.39 -15.25
CA GLY A 557 10.74 19.10 -14.93
C GLY A 557 9.31 18.95 -15.46
N VAL A 558 8.68 20.01 -15.99
CA VAL A 558 7.35 19.90 -16.62
C VAL A 558 7.48 19.15 -17.94
N GLY A 559 6.65 18.10 -18.10
CA GLY A 559 6.70 17.19 -19.26
C GLY A 559 7.77 16.10 -19.16
N GLU A 560 8.57 16.08 -18.09
CA GLU A 560 9.51 15.00 -17.79
C GLU A 560 8.78 13.86 -17.05
N PRO A 561 8.85 12.61 -17.54
CA PRO A 561 8.32 11.48 -16.84
C PRO A 561 8.97 11.31 -15.46
N ALA A 562 8.15 11.11 -14.42
CA ALA A 562 8.67 10.86 -13.08
C ALA A 562 9.40 9.51 -13.01
N ASP A 563 10.57 9.50 -12.38
CA ASP A 563 11.34 8.27 -12.15
C ASP A 563 10.78 7.43 -11.03
N LEU A 564 10.21 8.09 -10.02
CA LEU A 564 9.50 7.46 -8.92
C LEU A 564 8.12 8.10 -8.76
N ILE A 565 7.08 7.29 -8.74
CA ILE A 565 5.74 7.72 -8.30
C ILE A 565 5.41 6.93 -7.04
N THR A 566 5.09 7.64 -5.95
CA THR A 566 4.66 7.03 -4.68
C THR A 566 3.20 7.34 -4.40
N LEU A 567 2.56 6.49 -3.58
CA LEU A 567 1.17 6.63 -3.15
C LEU A 567 1.06 7.16 -1.72
N ASN A 568 2.18 7.41 -1.06
CA ASN A 568 2.30 8.10 0.23
C ASN A 568 3.37 9.19 0.12
N PRO A 569 3.34 10.20 1.00
CA PRO A 569 4.36 11.24 1.03
C PRO A 569 5.78 10.71 1.09
N LEU A 570 6.69 11.42 0.45
CA LEU A 570 8.13 11.19 0.47
C LEU A 570 8.77 12.14 1.49
N PHE A 571 8.88 11.71 2.73
CA PHE A 571 9.37 12.52 3.84
C PHE A 571 10.85 12.28 4.18
N ASP A 572 11.46 13.23 4.88
CA ASP A 572 12.81 13.12 5.41
C ASP A 572 12.78 12.37 6.77
N PRO A 573 13.28 11.13 6.85
CA PRO A 573 13.23 10.36 8.09
C PRO A 573 14.16 10.90 9.18
N GLU A 574 15.11 11.78 8.87
CA GLU A 574 15.95 12.45 9.86
C GLU A 574 15.14 13.38 10.76
N LYS A 575 14.10 13.98 10.21
CA LYS A 575 13.28 14.99 10.86
C LYS A 575 12.10 14.40 11.65
N ASN A 576 12.04 13.09 11.80
CA ASN A 576 11.02 12.40 12.57
C ASN A 576 11.57 11.16 13.27
N ALA A 577 10.78 10.54 14.14
CA ALA A 577 11.16 9.35 14.87
C ALA A 577 10.79 8.04 14.16
N TRP A 578 10.78 8.02 12.82
CA TRP A 578 10.54 6.78 12.09
C TRP A 578 11.58 5.72 12.47
N CYS A 579 11.11 4.58 12.92
CA CYS A 579 11.92 3.60 13.64
C CYS A 579 12.97 2.88 12.78
N LEU A 580 12.85 2.91 11.44
CA LEU A 580 13.82 2.26 10.52
C LEU A 580 14.78 3.27 9.84
N ARG A 581 14.83 4.49 10.33
CA ARG A 581 15.60 5.58 9.70
C ARG A 581 17.11 5.35 9.63
N TYR A 582 17.66 4.46 10.44
CA TYR A 582 19.09 4.12 10.46
C TYR A 582 19.41 2.72 9.89
N ASP A 583 18.41 2.01 9.35
CA ASP A 583 18.65 0.76 8.63
C ASP A 583 19.26 1.05 7.25
N ILE A 584 20.54 1.45 7.27
CA ILE A 584 21.34 1.94 6.16
C ILE A 584 22.62 1.11 6.10
N THR A 585 22.94 0.55 4.93
CA THR A 585 24.09 -0.34 4.74
C THR A 585 25.01 0.18 3.65
N GLY A 586 26.33 0.14 3.90
CA GLY A 586 27.36 0.37 2.89
C GLY A 586 27.90 1.79 2.81
N TYR A 587 27.36 2.75 3.53
CA TYR A 587 27.75 4.17 3.47
C TYR A 587 28.88 4.55 4.45
N ASN A 588 29.81 3.62 4.72
CA ASN A 588 30.96 3.84 5.61
C ASN A 588 30.58 4.40 6.99
N LYS A 589 29.47 3.94 7.55
CA LYS A 589 28.86 4.45 8.80
C LYS A 589 28.46 5.93 8.76
N SER A 590 28.41 6.53 7.60
CA SER A 590 27.87 7.88 7.39
C SER A 590 26.38 7.79 7.07
N VAL A 591 25.61 8.72 7.60
CA VAL A 591 24.18 8.84 7.33
C VAL A 591 24.00 9.78 6.15
N PRO A 592 23.63 9.29 4.95
CA PRO A 592 23.37 10.14 3.80
C PRO A 592 22.02 10.86 3.92
N PRO A 593 21.77 11.94 3.17
CA PRO A 593 20.44 12.49 2.99
C PRO A 593 19.47 11.42 2.48
N ARG A 594 18.24 11.37 3.01
CA ARG A 594 17.31 10.27 2.74
C ARG A 594 15.90 10.79 2.44
N ARG A 595 15.13 9.95 1.74
CA ARG A 595 13.69 10.13 1.55
C ARG A 595 12.99 8.78 1.68
N THR A 596 11.91 8.77 2.44
CA THR A 596 11.14 7.56 2.76
C THR A 596 9.70 7.75 2.34
N SER A 597 9.10 6.72 1.74
CA SER A 597 7.66 6.63 1.54
C SER A 597 7.16 5.33 2.14
N ILE A 598 6.27 5.43 3.12
CA ILE A 598 5.70 4.23 3.75
C ILE A 598 4.91 3.45 2.69
N ILE A 599 5.12 2.14 2.65
CA ILE A 599 4.65 1.21 1.62
C ILE A 599 5.48 1.33 0.33
N THR A 600 5.93 0.18 -0.16
CA THR A 600 6.79 0.09 -1.35
C THR A 600 6.03 0.07 -2.67
N ILE A 601 4.70 0.23 -2.65
CA ILE A 601 3.85 0.33 -3.84
C ILE A 601 4.19 1.62 -4.59
N GLY A 602 4.44 1.50 -5.90
CA GLY A 602 4.76 2.67 -6.72
C GLY A 602 5.21 2.33 -8.12
N ARG A 603 5.48 3.36 -8.94
CA ARG A 603 6.07 3.23 -10.27
C ARG A 603 7.54 3.63 -10.23
N PHE A 604 8.40 2.81 -10.80
CA PHE A 604 9.84 3.00 -10.91
C PHE A 604 10.23 3.12 -12.38
N SER A 605 11.01 4.11 -12.75
CA SER A 605 11.62 4.13 -14.08
C SER A 605 12.75 3.10 -14.18
N ARG A 606 13.05 2.64 -15.39
CA ARG A 606 14.25 1.85 -15.65
C ARG A 606 15.51 2.59 -15.17
N ARG A 607 15.58 3.90 -15.38
CA ARG A 607 16.71 4.74 -14.96
C ARG A 607 16.92 4.69 -13.45
N LEU A 608 15.85 4.77 -12.66
CA LEU A 608 15.91 4.64 -11.20
C LEU A 608 16.35 3.23 -10.77
N LEU A 609 15.74 2.18 -11.36
CA LEU A 609 16.12 0.80 -11.02
C LEU A 609 17.55 0.46 -11.45
N GLN A 610 18.06 1.05 -12.53
CA GLN A 610 19.46 0.96 -12.92
C GLN A 610 20.36 1.65 -11.91
N ALA A 611 20.04 2.86 -11.45
CA ALA A 611 20.80 3.55 -10.41
C ALA A 611 20.81 2.75 -9.11
N MET A 612 19.66 2.24 -8.66
CA MET A 612 19.57 1.35 -7.49
C MET A 612 20.41 0.08 -7.65
N HIS A 613 20.39 -0.54 -8.85
CA HIS A 613 21.19 -1.70 -9.17
C HIS A 613 22.69 -1.39 -9.08
N GLU A 614 23.14 -0.27 -9.63
CA GLU A 614 24.56 0.12 -9.59
C GLU A 614 25.01 0.44 -8.15
N GLU A 615 24.20 1.15 -7.38
CA GLU A 615 24.46 1.39 -5.97
C GLU A 615 24.59 0.07 -5.19
N SER A 616 23.68 -0.89 -5.41
CA SER A 616 23.75 -2.18 -4.73
C SER A 616 24.90 -3.07 -5.23
N SER A 617 25.13 -3.15 -6.54
CA SER A 617 26.10 -4.09 -7.10
C SER A 617 27.55 -3.60 -6.96
N ARG A 618 27.81 -2.29 -7.21
CA ARG A 618 29.16 -1.71 -7.20
C ARG A 618 29.54 -1.11 -5.85
N ASN A 619 28.67 -0.23 -5.30
CA ASN A 619 28.98 0.55 -4.12
C ASN A 619 28.62 -0.19 -2.81
N LYS A 620 27.88 -1.30 -2.91
CA LYS A 620 27.32 -2.05 -1.77
C LYS A 620 26.44 -1.18 -0.88
N HIS A 621 25.69 -0.29 -1.51
CA HIS A 621 24.73 0.56 -0.84
C HIS A 621 23.33 -0.06 -0.88
N THR A 622 22.67 -0.09 0.25
CA THR A 622 21.23 -0.38 0.36
C THR A 622 20.67 0.28 1.62
N MET A 623 19.36 0.43 1.66
CA MET A 623 18.60 0.93 2.79
C MET A 623 17.34 0.09 2.94
N PHE A 624 16.63 0.30 4.02
CA PHE A 624 15.31 -0.32 4.18
C PHE A 624 14.41 -0.01 2.96
N PRO A 625 13.55 -0.95 2.51
CA PRO A 625 12.86 -0.87 1.21
C PRO A 625 12.03 0.40 0.96
N GLU A 626 11.41 0.96 1.98
CA GLU A 626 10.65 2.21 1.89
C GLU A 626 11.55 3.44 1.71
N MET A 627 12.81 3.33 2.12
CA MET A 627 13.76 4.44 2.12
C MET A 627 14.68 4.44 0.89
N PHE A 628 15.07 3.27 0.39
CA PHE A 628 16.08 3.17 -0.66
C PHE A 628 15.67 3.85 -1.97
N PRO A 629 14.47 3.64 -2.54
CA PRO A 629 14.11 4.25 -3.83
C PRO A 629 14.05 5.77 -3.80
N GLY A 630 13.42 6.34 -2.76
CA GLY A 630 13.32 7.80 -2.60
C GLY A 630 14.68 8.45 -2.39
N SER A 631 15.56 7.79 -1.62
CA SER A 631 16.92 8.26 -1.36
C SER A 631 17.78 8.22 -2.62
N ILE A 632 17.72 7.14 -3.39
CA ILE A 632 18.48 7.06 -4.66
C ILE A 632 17.95 8.07 -5.68
N ALA A 633 16.64 8.28 -5.75
CA ALA A 633 16.09 9.33 -6.60
C ALA A 633 16.65 10.73 -6.20
N LEU A 634 16.74 11.02 -4.90
CA LEU A 634 17.34 12.26 -4.40
C LEU A 634 18.83 12.37 -4.74
N HIS A 635 19.61 11.30 -4.47
CA HIS A 635 21.06 11.29 -4.69
C HIS A 635 21.44 11.51 -6.16
N HIS A 636 20.69 10.91 -7.08
CA HIS A 636 20.94 10.98 -8.52
C HIS A 636 20.18 12.11 -9.22
N GLY A 637 19.45 12.96 -8.49
CA GLY A 637 18.70 14.06 -9.06
C GLY A 637 17.54 13.60 -9.96
N LEU A 638 16.97 12.43 -9.71
CA LEU A 638 15.84 11.88 -10.45
C LEU A 638 14.52 12.48 -9.97
N LYS A 639 13.51 12.52 -10.85
CA LYS A 639 12.21 13.10 -10.54
C LYS A 639 11.37 12.10 -9.74
N ALA A 640 11.13 12.38 -8.46
CA ALA A 640 10.24 11.60 -7.60
C ALA A 640 8.97 12.41 -7.29
N VAL A 641 7.81 11.78 -7.34
CA VAL A 641 6.51 12.44 -7.17
C VAL A 641 5.59 11.60 -6.31
N TYR A 642 5.05 12.19 -5.24
CA TYR A 642 3.91 11.68 -4.52
C TYR A 642 2.62 12.19 -5.19
N ILE A 643 1.72 11.28 -5.60
CA ILE A 643 0.46 11.65 -6.24
C ILE A 643 -0.66 11.86 -5.22
N PRO A 644 -1.49 12.91 -5.37
CA PRO A 644 -2.57 13.23 -4.45
C PRO A 644 -3.83 12.39 -4.76
N HIS A 645 -3.73 11.06 -4.65
CA HIS A 645 -4.88 10.18 -4.85
C HIS A 645 -5.91 10.33 -3.72
N PRO A 646 -7.20 10.07 -3.99
CA PRO A 646 -8.23 10.22 -2.98
C PRO A 646 -8.07 9.25 -1.81
N VAL A 647 -7.99 9.76 -0.58
CA VAL A 647 -7.99 8.99 0.66
C VAL A 647 -9.14 9.43 1.54
N TYR A 648 -9.94 8.47 1.98
CA TYR A 648 -11.07 8.66 2.87
C TYR A 648 -10.71 8.30 4.30
N PHE A 649 -11.41 8.95 5.25
CA PHE A 649 -11.37 8.58 6.66
C PHE A 649 -12.78 8.25 7.12
N ASP A 650 -12.94 7.35 8.06
CA ASP A 650 -14.23 6.96 8.62
C ASP A 650 -14.71 7.93 9.73
N ARG A 651 -13.99 9.02 9.98
CA ARG A 651 -14.20 9.99 11.06
C ARG A 651 -14.38 11.40 10.55
N ARG A 652 -15.07 12.23 11.34
CA ARG A 652 -15.23 13.68 11.09
C ARG A 652 -14.05 14.44 11.67
N TRP A 653 -12.92 14.48 10.96
CA TRP A 653 -11.79 15.29 11.35
C TRP A 653 -12.05 16.77 11.09
N PRO A 654 -11.85 17.69 12.07
CA PRO A 654 -11.70 19.12 11.77
C PRO A 654 -10.48 19.34 10.88
N LEU A 655 -10.63 20.14 9.81
CA LEU A 655 -9.60 20.24 8.77
C LEU A 655 -8.30 20.85 9.26
N ASP A 656 -8.37 21.87 10.15
CA ASP A 656 -7.21 22.47 10.81
C ASP A 656 -6.46 21.46 11.68
N ARG A 657 -7.20 20.57 12.35
CA ARG A 657 -6.61 19.54 13.18
C ARG A 657 -5.99 18.43 12.30
N LEU A 658 -6.66 18.05 11.23
CA LEU A 658 -6.14 17.08 10.25
C LEU A 658 -4.79 17.58 9.71
N ASP A 659 -4.73 18.83 9.30
CA ASP A 659 -3.49 19.45 8.79
C ASP A 659 -2.40 19.48 9.86
N SER A 660 -2.71 19.94 11.07
CA SER A 660 -1.74 20.00 12.17
C SER A 660 -1.18 18.64 12.59
N VAL A 661 -1.90 17.54 12.31
CA VAL A 661 -1.46 16.16 12.60
C VAL A 661 -0.65 15.59 11.44
N PHE A 662 -1.12 15.76 10.20
CA PHE A 662 -0.57 15.06 9.03
C PHE A 662 0.43 15.89 8.22
N ASN A 663 0.40 17.23 8.31
CA ASN A 663 1.28 18.15 7.59
C ASN A 663 2.08 19.05 8.52
N LYS A 664 2.39 18.56 9.71
CA LYS A 664 3.09 19.39 10.70
C LYS A 664 4.36 19.99 10.08
N ALA A 665 4.40 21.32 10.02
CA ALA A 665 5.56 22.05 9.52
C ALA A 665 6.78 21.77 10.40
N GLU A 666 7.93 21.54 9.75
CA GLU A 666 9.19 21.39 10.46
C GLU A 666 9.67 22.74 10.94
N THR A 667 9.52 22.98 12.24
CA THR A 667 10.30 24.01 12.91
C THR A 667 11.34 23.34 13.82
N PRO A 668 12.48 23.96 14.09
CA PRO A 668 13.48 23.44 15.03
C PRO A 668 12.90 23.13 16.41
N GLU A 669 11.77 23.74 16.74
CA GLU A 669 11.07 23.64 18.01
C GLU A 669 9.99 22.55 18.03
N THR A 670 9.61 21.97 16.89
CA THR A 670 8.62 20.90 16.83
C THR A 670 9.25 19.58 17.23
N SER A 671 8.79 19.05 18.36
CA SER A 671 9.21 17.74 18.86
C SER A 671 9.01 16.67 17.78
N VAL A 672 10.05 15.90 17.51
CA VAL A 672 10.05 14.70 16.64
C VAL A 672 8.93 13.69 16.96
N TYR A 673 8.35 13.74 18.16
CA TYR A 673 7.33 12.78 18.62
C TYR A 673 5.92 13.00 18.05
N TYR A 674 5.66 14.04 17.28
CA TYR A 674 4.32 14.35 16.75
C TYR A 674 4.24 14.30 15.23
N PHE A 675 5.24 13.78 14.57
CA PHE A 675 5.21 13.59 13.12
C PHE A 675 4.27 12.43 12.76
N PRO A 676 3.47 12.49 11.67
CA PRO A 676 2.44 11.50 11.36
C PRO A 676 2.98 10.08 11.15
N PHE A 677 4.25 9.94 10.78
CA PHE A 677 4.91 8.65 10.58
C PHE A 677 5.69 8.15 11.80
N THR A 678 5.51 8.80 12.96
CA THR A 678 6.13 8.36 14.22
C THR A 678 5.34 7.19 14.82
N PRO A 679 5.97 6.02 15.06
CA PRO A 679 5.31 4.85 15.61
C PRO A 679 4.63 5.13 16.96
N GLY A 680 3.44 4.57 17.13
CA GLY A 680 2.68 4.64 18.39
C GLY A 680 1.94 5.94 18.65
N THR A 681 2.33 7.06 18.05
CA THR A 681 1.64 8.35 18.21
C THR A 681 1.11 8.89 16.89
N GLY A 682 1.97 9.11 15.92
CA GLY A 682 1.59 9.62 14.59
C GLY A 682 0.86 8.59 13.75
N GLU A 683 1.40 7.38 13.65
CA GLU A 683 0.85 6.33 12.79
C GLU A 683 -0.54 5.84 13.20
N ALA A 684 -0.85 5.85 14.49
CA ALA A 684 -2.16 5.45 15.01
C ALA A 684 -3.33 6.25 14.39
N ASN A 685 -3.09 7.48 13.96
CA ASN A 685 -4.11 8.31 13.32
C ASN A 685 -4.51 7.83 11.91
N PHE A 686 -3.68 7.03 11.24
CA PHE A 686 -4.03 6.43 9.95
C PHE A 686 -4.97 5.23 10.05
N LEU A 687 -5.26 4.70 11.25
CA LEU A 687 -6.11 3.52 11.43
C LEU A 687 -7.50 3.68 10.81
N THR A 688 -7.98 4.92 10.70
CA THR A 688 -9.29 5.26 10.13
C THR A 688 -9.25 5.64 8.65
N ALA A 689 -8.07 5.58 8.01
CA ALA A 689 -7.90 5.88 6.59
C ALA A 689 -8.25 4.69 5.71
N SER A 690 -8.70 4.95 4.48
CA SER A 690 -8.94 3.90 3.48
C SER A 690 -7.65 3.30 2.91
N TYR A 691 -6.53 4.01 3.02
CA TYR A 691 -5.24 3.62 2.45
C TYR A 691 -4.09 4.00 3.38
N TYR A 692 -3.41 3.00 3.92
CA TYR A 692 -2.11 3.06 4.58
C TYR A 692 -1.59 1.64 4.78
N TYR A 693 -0.39 1.43 5.35
CA TYR A 693 0.14 0.07 5.57
C TYR A 693 -0.62 -0.70 6.67
N ASN A 694 -1.24 0.03 7.60
CA ASN A 694 -1.97 -0.52 8.73
C ASN A 694 -3.23 0.31 8.98
N THR A 695 -4.38 -0.11 8.47
CA THR A 695 -5.67 0.54 8.71
C THR A 695 -6.67 -0.45 9.28
N GLU A 696 -7.55 0.04 10.15
CA GLU A 696 -8.70 -0.71 10.65
C GLU A 696 -9.95 -0.45 9.81
N PHE A 697 -9.96 0.62 9.02
CA PHE A 697 -11.09 1.00 8.18
C PHE A 697 -11.09 0.33 6.79
N GLY A 698 -9.92 0.10 6.19
CA GLY A 698 -9.82 -0.48 4.85
C GLY A 698 -10.55 -1.82 4.68
N PRO A 699 -10.29 -2.85 5.51
CA PRO A 699 -11.00 -4.13 5.39
C PRO A 699 -12.53 -4.04 5.55
N PRO A 700 -13.09 -3.35 6.57
CA PRO A 700 -14.53 -3.16 6.66
C PRO A 700 -15.14 -2.42 5.47
N LEU A 701 -14.47 -1.41 4.94
CA LEU A 701 -14.93 -0.68 3.76
C LEU A 701 -15.05 -1.62 2.54
N TRP A 702 -14.03 -2.43 2.30
CA TRP A 702 -14.03 -3.43 1.24
C TRP A 702 -15.12 -4.48 1.41
N HIS A 703 -15.28 -5.04 2.62
CA HIS A 703 -16.31 -6.03 2.90
C HIS A 703 -17.73 -5.48 2.68
N ARG A 704 -18.01 -4.24 3.12
CA ARG A 704 -19.28 -3.56 2.86
C ARG A 704 -19.52 -3.38 1.37
N TRP A 705 -18.50 -3.00 0.63
CA TRP A 705 -18.59 -2.86 -0.83
C TRP A 705 -18.85 -4.19 -1.52
N LEU A 706 -18.39 -5.30 -0.97
CA LEU A 706 -18.73 -6.66 -1.41
C LEU A 706 -20.12 -7.13 -0.90
N GLY A 707 -20.96 -6.25 -0.30
CA GLY A 707 -22.29 -6.58 0.18
C GLY A 707 -22.33 -7.30 1.52
N ARG A 708 -21.23 -7.27 2.30
CA ARG A 708 -21.15 -7.91 3.62
C ARG A 708 -21.32 -6.89 4.74
N GLU A 709 -21.93 -7.33 5.83
CA GLU A 709 -21.89 -6.55 7.06
C GLU A 709 -20.48 -6.62 7.67
N SER A 710 -19.90 -5.46 7.99
CA SER A 710 -18.59 -5.38 8.61
C SER A 710 -18.45 -4.08 9.40
N GLY A 711 -17.87 -4.17 10.60
CA GLY A 711 -17.73 -3.01 11.50
C GLY A 711 -19.07 -2.37 11.88
N GLY A 712 -20.13 -3.17 12.02
CA GLY A 712 -21.47 -2.71 12.43
C GLY A 712 -22.25 -1.94 11.35
N ALA A 713 -21.85 -2.04 10.06
CA ALA A 713 -22.56 -1.39 8.96
C ALA A 713 -22.52 -2.25 7.69
N GLY A 714 -23.38 -1.93 6.72
CA GLY A 714 -23.46 -2.62 5.45
C GLY A 714 -24.32 -3.89 5.50
N GLY A 715 -24.10 -4.79 4.54
CA GLY A 715 -24.80 -6.05 4.41
C GLY A 715 -26.17 -5.95 3.75
N PRO A 716 -26.89 -7.09 3.65
CA PRO A 716 -28.14 -7.18 2.89
C PRO A 716 -29.23 -6.22 3.35
N GLU A 717 -29.31 -5.90 4.64
CA GLU A 717 -30.34 -5.00 5.17
C GLU A 717 -30.11 -3.55 4.69
N ALA A 718 -28.86 -3.09 4.75
CA ALA A 718 -28.51 -1.77 4.24
C ALA A 718 -28.69 -1.68 2.70
N GLU A 719 -28.44 -2.75 1.98
CA GLU A 719 -28.67 -2.82 0.54
C GLU A 719 -30.17 -2.81 0.15
N LYS A 720 -31.05 -3.35 1.00
CA LYS A 720 -32.51 -3.23 0.80
C LYS A 720 -32.96 -1.78 0.84
N GLU A 721 -32.35 -0.95 1.67
CA GLU A 721 -32.70 0.44 1.82
C GLU A 721 -32.13 1.31 0.69
N SER A 722 -30.83 1.29 0.49
CA SER A 722 -30.13 2.23 -0.40
C SER A 722 -29.61 1.61 -1.71
N GLY A 723 -29.77 0.32 -1.89
CA GLY A 723 -29.16 -0.44 -2.99
C GLY A 723 -27.74 -0.87 -2.67
N ARG A 724 -27.10 -1.58 -3.59
CA ARG A 724 -25.72 -2.05 -3.44
C ARG A 724 -24.77 -0.88 -3.26
N MET A 725 -23.79 -1.04 -2.36
CA MET A 725 -22.79 -0.01 -2.11
C MET A 725 -22.04 0.36 -3.40
N CYS A 726 -21.96 1.65 -3.67
CA CYS A 726 -21.29 2.20 -4.83
C CYS A 726 -20.19 3.16 -4.38
N LEU A 727 -18.96 2.92 -4.80
CA LEU A 727 -17.79 3.76 -4.47
C LEU A 727 -17.17 4.34 -5.74
N ARG A 728 -16.70 5.55 -5.66
CA ARG A 728 -15.78 6.13 -6.64
C ARG A 728 -14.49 5.31 -6.67
N GLY A 729 -13.69 5.46 -7.74
CA GLY A 729 -12.38 4.80 -7.80
C GLY A 729 -11.50 5.19 -6.62
N ALA A 730 -11.29 4.29 -5.69
CA ALA A 730 -10.50 4.51 -4.48
C ALA A 730 -9.59 3.32 -4.19
N LEU A 731 -8.37 3.59 -3.74
CA LEU A 731 -7.45 2.59 -3.22
C LEU A 731 -7.85 2.22 -1.80
N ILE A 732 -7.85 0.91 -1.52
CA ILE A 732 -8.13 0.35 -0.20
C ILE A 732 -6.98 -0.61 0.16
N HIS A 733 -6.27 -0.32 1.25
CA HIS A 733 -5.12 -1.11 1.68
C HIS A 733 -4.90 -0.99 3.20
N PRO A 734 -4.58 -2.10 3.89
CA PRO A 734 -4.47 -3.46 3.36
C PRO A 734 -5.80 -4.24 3.44
N VAL A 735 -6.08 -5.09 2.46
CA VAL A 735 -7.18 -6.05 2.49
C VAL A 735 -6.59 -7.46 2.48
N LYS A 736 -6.31 -8.00 3.66
CA LYS A 736 -5.67 -9.31 3.81
C LYS A 736 -6.65 -10.48 3.68
N GLN A 737 -7.91 -10.25 4.03
CA GLN A 737 -9.01 -11.19 3.90
C GLN A 737 -10.13 -10.55 3.10
N ASP A 738 -10.53 -11.18 2.00
CA ASP A 738 -11.53 -10.62 1.10
C ASP A 738 -12.97 -10.85 1.59
N LEU A 739 -13.20 -11.90 2.37
CA LEU A 739 -14.53 -12.26 2.87
C LEU A 739 -14.50 -12.34 4.40
N ALA A 740 -15.50 -11.75 5.06
CA ALA A 740 -15.61 -11.75 6.53
C ALA A 740 -15.77 -13.17 7.12
N THR A 741 -16.22 -14.12 6.31
CA THR A 741 -16.36 -15.55 6.66
C THR A 741 -15.04 -16.27 6.82
N ASP A 742 -13.94 -15.76 6.27
CA ASP A 742 -12.62 -16.38 6.37
C ASP A 742 -12.08 -16.36 7.82
N LYS A 743 -12.65 -15.52 8.69
CA LYS A 743 -12.36 -15.53 10.14
C LYS A 743 -12.97 -16.69 10.91
N ALA A 744 -14.04 -17.29 10.43
CA ALA A 744 -14.74 -18.35 11.14
C ALA A 744 -13.98 -19.70 11.11
N ILE A 745 -13.01 -19.86 10.22
CA ILE A 745 -12.26 -21.10 10.01
C ILE A 745 -10.88 -21.10 10.69
N GLY A 746 -10.38 -19.94 11.12
CA GLY A 746 -9.02 -19.77 11.65
C GLY A 746 -8.88 -19.28 13.09
N ALA A 747 -9.97 -18.94 13.78
CA ALA A 747 -9.95 -18.43 15.15
C ALA A 747 -10.51 -19.43 16.14
N THR A 748 -9.83 -20.56 16.30
CA THR A 748 -9.94 -21.44 17.48
C THR A 748 -8.55 -21.73 18.04
#